data_3f40e85a8ca5cc24468c106dc13d2c77
#
_entry.id   3f40e85a8ca5cc24468c106dc13d2c77
#
_cell.length_a   1.000
_cell.length_b   1.000
_cell.length_c   1.000
_cell.angle_alpha   90.00
_cell.angle_beta   90.00
_cell.angle_gamma   90.00
#
_symmetry.space_group_name_H-M   'P 1'
#
loop_
_entity.id
_entity.type
_entity.pdbx_description
1 polymer ?
#
loop_
_entity_poly.entity_id
_entity_poly.type
_entity_poly.pdbx_seq_one_letter_code
_entity_poly.pdbx_strand_id
1 'polypeptide(L)'
;MANRRQEALEYHAQGRPGKIQVSPTKPFKNQRDLSLAYTPGVAEPCREIAAKPEEAYKYTVKGNLIAVVTNGTAVLGLGNIGPLASKPVMEGKGILFKAFADLDVFDLEVGSENPDDVIRFCQLLEPTVGGINLEDIRSPDCFYIEERLRETLSIPVFHDDQHGTAIITGAALLNALELVGKAIGDIQVVFCGAGAAAIATAEHYVRLGVKRERITLCDKDGVIHAGRTDLDPYKKKFAQKIDARDLPDALKGADVLVGLSVAGVVSPAMLAAMAPKPIIFALANPTPEIMPDEARKARPDAIIATGRSDFPNQVNNVLGFPFIFRGALDVRATKINEEMKMAATRALAALAREEVPDAVMRAYGLERLRFGPDYLIPKPFDPRVLLWVAPAVAWAAVGSGVAGRVIDVDEYRQELEARLGRAREVMRGFSAHLQEDPQRILFPEGDNPQIIRAARVLADEGSAVPVLLGDPEEIKRAAEDAGVTLEEIEVVNPAAAADAEGLARAYWERRQRRGVTLREARARVRDPLYHGLLLLKTDRADALVVGADMYYPDAVRPALEVIGAAPGRKHVSGIYMMVLPQDVFFFADCTMNIDPDAETLAAIASTTAEFVWRLGIEPRVAMLSFSNFGSVPQAGAAKVRNAVALLHEREPSLQVDGEMQADTAVVSSILTKTYPFAKLRGAANVLIFPGLDAANIAYKLLNRLGGAQAIGPILVGMARPVHVLQRGADVDEIVNLAVLAAVDARETKGH
;
A
#
# COMPACT_ATOMS: atom_id res chain seq x y z
N MET A 1 7.63 -31.10 -8.15
CA MET A 1 6.16 -31.10 -8.36
C MET A 1 5.40 -31.76 -7.19
N ALA A 2 5.84 -32.91 -6.66
CA ALA A 2 5.15 -33.55 -5.53
C ALA A 2 5.08 -32.68 -4.26
N ASN A 3 6.14 -31.93 -3.93
CA ASN A 3 6.19 -31.07 -2.76
C ASN A 3 5.19 -29.90 -2.86
N ARG A 4 5.07 -29.23 -4.03
CA ARG A 4 4.12 -28.14 -4.24
C ARG A 4 2.66 -28.56 -4.14
N ARG A 5 2.33 -29.79 -4.58
CA ARG A 5 0.97 -30.33 -4.47
C ARG A 5 0.59 -30.54 -3.00
N GLN A 6 1.46 -31.13 -2.23
CA GLN A 6 1.24 -31.39 -0.79
C GLN A 6 1.12 -30.06 -0.03
N GLU A 7 2.00 -29.12 -0.26
CA GLU A 7 1.99 -27.78 0.34
C GLU A 7 0.67 -27.03 0.05
N ALA A 8 0.18 -27.10 -1.20
CA ALA A 8 -1.09 -26.48 -1.56
C ALA A 8 -2.29 -27.14 -0.84
N LEU A 9 -2.31 -28.47 -0.72
CA LEU A 9 -3.38 -29.17 0.01
C LEU A 9 -3.35 -28.83 1.50
N GLU A 10 -2.16 -28.80 2.10
CA GLU A 10 -1.96 -28.41 3.50
C GLU A 10 -2.39 -26.98 3.77
N TYR A 11 -2.05 -26.03 2.89
CA TYR A 11 -2.48 -24.63 3.00
C TYR A 11 -4.01 -24.49 3.09
N HIS A 12 -4.78 -25.31 2.36
CA HIS A 12 -6.25 -25.26 2.38
C HIS A 12 -6.90 -26.02 3.55
N ALA A 13 -6.18 -26.97 4.13
CA ALA A 13 -6.72 -27.88 5.15
C ALA A 13 -6.27 -27.55 6.59
N GLN A 14 -5.12 -26.88 6.77
CA GLN A 14 -4.56 -26.59 8.09
C GLN A 14 -5.39 -25.58 8.88
N GLY A 15 -5.46 -25.81 10.20
CA GLY A 15 -6.21 -24.95 11.12
C GLY A 15 -7.73 -25.02 10.83
N ARG A 16 -8.34 -23.87 10.56
CA ARG A 16 -9.73 -23.81 10.09
C ARG A 16 -9.75 -24.02 8.58
N PRO A 17 -10.40 -25.07 8.07
CA PRO A 17 -10.46 -25.32 6.63
C PRO A 17 -11.09 -24.16 5.84
N GLY A 18 -10.67 -24.00 4.61
CA GLY A 18 -11.08 -22.90 3.75
C GLY A 18 -10.22 -21.64 3.92
N LYS A 19 -10.55 -20.58 3.19
CA LYS A 19 -9.74 -19.35 3.11
C LYS A 19 -10.48 -18.09 3.54
N ILE A 20 -11.79 -18.17 3.73
CA ILE A 20 -12.64 -17.04 4.09
C ILE A 20 -13.42 -17.34 5.37
N GLN A 21 -13.80 -16.29 6.07
CA GLN A 21 -14.72 -16.36 7.21
C GLN A 21 -15.58 -15.10 7.28
N VAL A 22 -16.75 -15.23 7.91
CA VAL A 22 -17.60 -14.10 8.26
C VAL A 22 -17.32 -13.70 9.71
N SER A 23 -17.06 -12.42 9.96
CA SER A 23 -16.80 -11.89 11.29
C SER A 23 -17.60 -10.62 11.57
N PRO A 24 -18.03 -10.37 12.83
CA PRO A 24 -18.74 -9.14 13.21
C PRO A 24 -17.84 -7.91 13.01
N THR A 25 -18.42 -6.82 12.50
CA THR A 25 -17.74 -5.52 12.38
C THR A 25 -18.04 -4.59 13.58
N LYS A 26 -18.97 -4.98 14.44
CA LYS A 26 -19.39 -4.22 15.62
C LYS A 26 -19.07 -4.98 16.91
N PRO A 27 -18.78 -4.27 18.02
CA PRO A 27 -18.61 -4.91 19.32
C PRO A 27 -19.87 -5.71 19.70
N PHE A 28 -19.68 -6.93 20.23
CA PHE A 28 -20.77 -7.79 20.70
C PHE A 28 -20.33 -8.49 21.97
N LYS A 29 -20.33 -7.78 23.12
CA LYS A 29 -19.76 -8.24 24.38
C LYS A 29 -20.72 -8.15 25.57
N ASN A 30 -21.85 -7.46 25.47
CA ASN A 30 -22.76 -7.18 26.57
C ASN A 30 -24.22 -7.06 26.12
N GLN A 31 -25.15 -6.95 27.08
CA GLN A 31 -26.58 -6.86 26.83
C GLN A 31 -26.99 -5.59 26.06
N ARG A 32 -26.25 -4.50 26.18
CA ARG A 32 -26.50 -3.30 25.39
C ARG A 32 -26.16 -3.54 23.91
N ASP A 33 -25.05 -4.18 23.64
CA ASP A 33 -24.65 -4.52 22.26
C ASP A 33 -25.68 -5.43 21.61
N LEU A 34 -26.19 -6.45 22.35
CA LEU A 34 -27.27 -7.32 21.89
C LEU A 34 -28.52 -6.52 21.57
N SER A 35 -28.92 -5.59 22.44
CA SER A 35 -30.12 -4.76 22.25
C SER A 35 -30.01 -3.85 21.02
N LEU A 36 -28.85 -3.32 20.72
CA LEU A 36 -28.60 -2.48 19.55
C LEU A 36 -28.47 -3.31 18.26
N ALA A 37 -27.74 -4.43 18.33
CA ALA A 37 -27.45 -5.25 17.16
C ALA A 37 -28.66 -6.10 16.71
N TYR A 38 -29.57 -6.45 17.61
CA TYR A 38 -30.72 -7.30 17.33
C TYR A 38 -32.01 -6.69 17.87
N THR A 39 -32.57 -7.21 18.95
CA THR A 39 -33.89 -6.76 19.47
C THR A 39 -33.75 -5.93 20.73
N PRO A 40 -34.33 -4.71 20.79
CA PRO A 40 -35.25 -4.04 19.84
C PRO A 40 -34.59 -3.10 18.83
N GLY A 41 -33.30 -2.76 18.97
CA GLY A 41 -32.62 -1.68 18.24
C GLY A 41 -32.61 -1.85 16.72
N VAL A 42 -32.53 -3.10 16.22
CA VAL A 42 -32.51 -3.40 14.77
C VAL A 42 -33.76 -2.92 14.01
N ALA A 43 -34.87 -2.67 14.72
CA ALA A 43 -36.08 -2.18 14.08
C ALA A 43 -35.94 -0.78 13.47
N GLU A 44 -35.05 0.07 14.02
CA GLU A 44 -34.87 1.43 13.52
C GLU A 44 -34.23 1.45 12.13
N PRO A 45 -33.03 0.85 11.88
CA PRO A 45 -32.50 0.79 10.52
C PRO A 45 -33.44 0.08 9.54
N CYS A 46 -34.23 -0.92 9.96
CA CYS A 46 -35.23 -1.54 9.09
C CYS A 46 -36.30 -0.55 8.64
N ARG A 47 -36.79 0.35 9.54
CA ARG A 47 -37.77 1.38 9.19
C ARG A 47 -37.21 2.41 8.25
N GLU A 48 -35.98 2.86 8.49
CA GLU A 48 -35.28 3.81 7.60
C GLU A 48 -35.13 3.24 6.19
N ILE A 49 -34.67 1.99 6.07
CA ILE A 49 -34.49 1.32 4.77
C ILE A 49 -35.85 1.09 4.08
N ALA A 50 -36.90 0.72 4.82
CA ALA A 50 -38.23 0.54 4.25
C ALA A 50 -38.81 1.85 3.72
N ALA A 51 -38.54 2.97 4.39
CA ALA A 51 -38.96 4.30 3.92
C ALA A 51 -38.11 4.81 2.75
N LYS A 52 -36.82 4.47 2.73
CA LYS A 52 -35.85 4.98 1.76
C LYS A 52 -34.82 3.88 1.45
N PRO A 53 -35.03 3.08 0.38
CA PRO A 53 -34.21 1.91 0.07
C PRO A 53 -32.69 2.18 -0.05
N GLU A 54 -32.29 3.37 -0.48
CA GLU A 54 -30.88 3.75 -0.56
C GLU A 54 -30.17 3.82 0.79
N GLU A 55 -30.89 3.91 1.91
CA GLU A 55 -30.31 3.86 3.26
C GLU A 55 -29.74 2.45 3.58
N ALA A 56 -30.04 1.44 2.77
CA ALA A 56 -29.41 0.12 2.86
C ALA A 56 -27.88 0.21 2.72
N TYR A 57 -27.37 1.11 1.90
CA TYR A 57 -25.92 1.35 1.72
C TYR A 57 -25.26 1.97 2.96
N LYS A 58 -26.03 2.61 3.84
CA LYS A 58 -25.55 3.23 5.08
C LYS A 58 -25.64 2.29 6.28
N TYR A 59 -26.69 1.50 6.36
CA TYR A 59 -27.00 0.70 7.56
C TYR A 59 -26.67 -0.79 7.41
N THR A 60 -26.27 -1.25 6.22
CA THR A 60 -25.92 -2.66 5.96
C THR A 60 -24.57 -2.78 5.26
N VAL A 61 -24.08 -4.01 5.14
CA VAL A 61 -22.85 -4.35 4.41
C VAL A 61 -23.01 -4.25 2.87
N LYS A 62 -24.23 -4.03 2.36
CA LYS A 62 -24.52 -4.04 0.91
C LYS A 62 -23.54 -3.20 0.09
N GLY A 63 -23.16 -2.01 0.56
CA GLY A 63 -22.23 -1.10 -0.15
C GLY A 63 -20.80 -1.60 -0.25
N ASN A 64 -20.42 -2.63 0.52
CA ASN A 64 -19.06 -3.19 0.53
C ASN A 64 -19.03 -4.69 0.19
N LEU A 65 -20.15 -5.30 -0.19
CA LEU A 65 -20.27 -6.72 -0.38
C LEU A 65 -20.40 -7.08 -1.87
N ILE A 66 -19.53 -7.96 -2.34
CA ILE A 66 -19.51 -8.53 -3.70
C ILE A 66 -19.97 -9.99 -3.64
N ALA A 67 -20.80 -10.40 -4.59
CA ALA A 67 -20.99 -11.81 -4.89
C ALA A 67 -20.02 -12.26 -5.99
N VAL A 68 -19.21 -13.27 -5.72
CA VAL A 68 -18.46 -14.01 -6.74
C VAL A 68 -19.31 -15.20 -7.14
N VAL A 69 -19.83 -15.21 -8.37
CA VAL A 69 -20.80 -16.20 -8.85
C VAL A 69 -20.18 -17.06 -9.94
N THR A 70 -20.24 -18.36 -9.76
CA THR A 70 -19.74 -19.35 -10.73
C THR A 70 -20.73 -20.54 -10.86
N ASN A 71 -20.66 -21.26 -11.97
CA ASN A 71 -21.22 -22.62 -12.09
C ASN A 71 -20.13 -23.66 -12.38
N GLY A 72 -18.85 -23.27 -12.33
CA GLY A 72 -17.71 -24.18 -12.44
C GLY A 72 -17.53 -24.84 -13.81
N THR A 73 -18.01 -24.20 -14.88
CA THR A 73 -18.01 -24.80 -16.24
C THR A 73 -16.77 -24.50 -17.05
N ALA A 74 -15.85 -23.59 -16.56
CA ALA A 74 -14.61 -23.20 -17.25
C ALA A 74 -13.46 -22.90 -16.29
N VAL A 75 -13.18 -23.74 -15.31
CA VAL A 75 -12.27 -23.48 -14.21
C VAL A 75 -10.81 -23.62 -14.62
N LEU A 76 -10.01 -22.52 -14.55
CA LEU A 76 -8.54 -22.43 -14.58
C LEU A 76 -7.79 -23.52 -15.41
N GLY A 77 -8.19 -23.80 -16.65
CA GLY A 77 -7.57 -24.84 -17.48
C GLY A 77 -7.93 -26.28 -17.09
N LEU A 78 -8.78 -26.47 -16.06
CA LEU A 78 -9.35 -27.76 -15.67
C LEU A 78 -10.66 -28.06 -16.43
N GLY A 79 -11.24 -27.03 -17.03
CA GLY A 79 -12.51 -27.16 -17.78
C GLY A 79 -13.74 -27.22 -16.88
N ASN A 80 -14.74 -28.00 -17.30
CA ASN A 80 -15.96 -28.18 -16.53
C ASN A 80 -15.74 -29.21 -15.40
N ILE A 81 -15.47 -28.73 -14.21
CA ILE A 81 -15.31 -29.54 -12.99
C ILE A 81 -16.49 -29.40 -12.02
N GLY A 82 -17.46 -28.57 -12.36
CA GLY A 82 -18.67 -28.32 -11.60
C GLY A 82 -18.51 -27.35 -10.44
N PRO A 83 -19.64 -26.89 -9.88
CA PRO A 83 -19.66 -25.79 -8.89
C PRO A 83 -18.92 -26.13 -7.58
N LEU A 84 -19.10 -27.34 -7.04
CA LEU A 84 -18.47 -27.72 -5.77
C LEU A 84 -16.92 -27.73 -5.85
N ALA A 85 -16.39 -28.23 -6.97
CA ALA A 85 -14.93 -28.31 -7.14
C ALA A 85 -14.31 -26.97 -7.49
N SER A 86 -15.09 -25.96 -7.94
CA SER A 86 -14.61 -24.59 -8.17
C SER A 86 -14.50 -23.75 -6.90
N LYS A 87 -15.13 -24.15 -5.79
CA LYS A 87 -15.14 -23.37 -4.52
C LYS A 87 -13.77 -22.92 -4.03
N PRO A 88 -12.69 -23.73 -4.05
CA PRO A 88 -11.38 -23.25 -3.64
C PRO A 88 -10.86 -22.07 -4.47
N VAL A 89 -11.23 -21.98 -5.74
CA VAL A 89 -10.86 -20.84 -6.60
C VAL A 89 -11.65 -19.58 -6.19
N MET A 90 -12.95 -19.74 -5.94
CA MET A 90 -13.85 -18.65 -5.55
C MET A 90 -13.49 -18.05 -4.18
N GLU A 91 -13.15 -18.90 -3.20
CA GLU A 91 -12.58 -18.43 -1.93
C GLU A 91 -11.25 -17.67 -2.15
N GLY A 92 -10.41 -18.13 -3.08
CA GLY A 92 -9.21 -17.42 -3.49
C GLY A 92 -9.51 -16.04 -4.04
N LYS A 93 -10.54 -15.93 -4.91
CA LYS A 93 -11.02 -14.64 -5.42
C LYS A 93 -11.48 -13.72 -4.29
N GLY A 94 -12.18 -14.26 -3.29
CA GLY A 94 -12.61 -13.54 -2.07
C GLY A 94 -11.44 -12.93 -1.28
N ILE A 95 -10.34 -13.69 -1.09
CA ILE A 95 -9.12 -13.15 -0.46
C ILE A 95 -8.58 -11.95 -1.24
N LEU A 96 -8.50 -12.04 -2.57
CA LEU A 96 -7.94 -10.99 -3.41
C LEU A 96 -8.77 -9.70 -3.33
N PHE A 97 -10.10 -9.79 -3.35
CA PHE A 97 -10.99 -8.65 -3.12
C PHE A 97 -10.74 -7.99 -1.75
N LYS A 98 -10.65 -8.82 -0.70
CA LYS A 98 -10.45 -8.30 0.67
C LYS A 98 -9.07 -7.70 0.86
N ALA A 99 -8.03 -8.40 0.45
CA ALA A 99 -6.65 -7.99 0.69
C ALA A 99 -6.24 -6.74 -0.10
N PHE A 100 -6.72 -6.59 -1.34
CA PHE A 100 -6.28 -5.50 -2.22
C PHE A 100 -7.22 -4.29 -2.24
N ALA A 101 -8.51 -4.49 -1.95
CA ALA A 101 -9.49 -3.42 -2.05
C ALA A 101 -10.43 -3.30 -0.83
N ASP A 102 -10.20 -4.06 0.22
CA ASP A 102 -11.04 -4.12 1.43
C ASP A 102 -12.54 -4.37 1.12
N LEU A 103 -12.83 -5.18 0.10
CA LEU A 103 -14.17 -5.60 -0.27
C LEU A 103 -14.52 -6.95 0.37
N ASP A 104 -15.68 -7.02 0.98
CA ASP A 104 -16.21 -8.26 1.52
C ASP A 104 -16.83 -9.12 0.40
N VAL A 105 -16.72 -10.45 0.50
CA VAL A 105 -17.16 -11.35 -0.55
C VAL A 105 -18.00 -12.48 0.00
N PHE A 106 -19.08 -12.80 -0.72
CA PHE A 106 -19.71 -14.12 -0.69
C PHE A 106 -19.38 -14.84 -1.99
N ASP A 107 -18.73 -16.00 -1.91
CA ASP A 107 -18.55 -16.92 -3.02
C ASP A 107 -19.75 -17.84 -3.11
N LEU A 108 -20.37 -17.89 -4.29
CA LEU A 108 -21.67 -18.51 -4.53
C LEU A 108 -21.60 -19.42 -5.76
N GLU A 109 -21.55 -20.72 -5.50
CA GLU A 109 -21.45 -21.76 -6.50
C GLU A 109 -22.85 -22.25 -6.90
N VAL A 110 -23.28 -21.93 -8.12
CA VAL A 110 -24.63 -22.25 -8.63
C VAL A 110 -24.69 -23.66 -9.22
N GLY A 111 -25.52 -24.52 -8.66
CA GLY A 111 -25.67 -25.91 -9.05
C GLY A 111 -26.47 -26.11 -10.35
N SER A 112 -26.25 -25.28 -11.37
CA SER A 112 -26.92 -25.42 -12.68
C SER A 112 -25.98 -24.99 -13.81
N GLU A 113 -26.01 -25.76 -14.92
CA GLU A 113 -25.33 -25.35 -16.17
C GLU A 113 -26.26 -24.55 -17.10
N ASN A 114 -27.55 -24.40 -16.75
CA ASN A 114 -28.47 -23.60 -17.55
C ASN A 114 -28.20 -22.08 -17.30
N PRO A 115 -27.87 -21.29 -18.34
CA PRO A 115 -27.63 -19.87 -18.22
C PRO A 115 -28.78 -19.08 -17.58
N ASP A 116 -30.04 -19.44 -17.87
CA ASP A 116 -31.20 -18.73 -17.33
C ASP A 116 -31.36 -18.93 -15.82
N ASP A 117 -30.93 -20.06 -15.27
CA ASP A 117 -30.92 -20.32 -13.83
C ASP A 117 -29.87 -19.41 -13.15
N VAL A 118 -28.69 -19.26 -13.74
CA VAL A 118 -27.66 -18.37 -13.24
C VAL A 118 -28.15 -16.91 -13.28
N ILE A 119 -28.76 -16.48 -14.38
CA ILE A 119 -29.36 -15.15 -14.50
C ILE A 119 -30.42 -14.95 -13.42
N ARG A 120 -31.34 -15.88 -13.26
CA ARG A 120 -32.42 -15.80 -12.26
C ARG A 120 -31.86 -15.75 -10.83
N PHE A 121 -30.84 -16.55 -10.53
CA PHE A 121 -30.14 -16.53 -9.23
C PHE A 121 -29.57 -15.15 -8.95
N CYS A 122 -28.81 -14.57 -9.87
CA CYS A 122 -28.22 -13.24 -9.71
C CYS A 122 -29.28 -12.14 -9.54
N GLN A 123 -30.40 -12.20 -10.26
CA GLN A 123 -31.50 -11.26 -10.11
C GLN A 123 -32.14 -11.32 -8.71
N LEU A 124 -32.29 -12.52 -8.14
CA LEU A 124 -32.83 -12.69 -6.78
C LEU A 124 -31.82 -12.25 -5.70
N LEU A 125 -30.53 -12.26 -6.00
CA LEU A 125 -29.46 -11.87 -5.09
C LEU A 125 -29.23 -10.34 -5.02
N GLU A 126 -29.70 -9.58 -5.99
CA GLU A 126 -29.46 -8.12 -6.10
C GLU A 126 -29.71 -7.33 -4.81
N PRO A 127 -30.77 -7.60 -4.00
CA PRO A 127 -30.99 -6.87 -2.76
C PRO A 127 -29.85 -7.03 -1.72
N THR A 128 -29.12 -8.15 -1.77
CA THR A 128 -28.11 -8.51 -0.77
C THR A 128 -26.77 -7.85 -1.00
N VAL A 129 -26.35 -7.72 -2.27
CA VAL A 129 -24.96 -7.34 -2.63
C VAL A 129 -24.89 -5.99 -3.35
N GLY A 130 -23.72 -5.37 -3.33
CA GLY A 130 -23.44 -4.12 -4.04
C GLY A 130 -22.94 -4.33 -5.46
N GLY A 131 -22.48 -5.55 -5.81
CA GLY A 131 -22.00 -5.89 -7.13
C GLY A 131 -21.83 -7.39 -7.33
N ILE A 132 -21.73 -7.84 -8.57
CA ILE A 132 -21.58 -9.27 -8.94
C ILE A 132 -20.37 -9.43 -9.84
N ASN A 133 -19.43 -10.27 -9.41
CA ASN A 133 -18.33 -10.78 -10.23
C ASN A 133 -18.70 -12.17 -10.75
N LEU A 134 -18.82 -12.33 -12.07
CA LEU A 134 -18.99 -13.61 -12.73
C LEU A 134 -17.61 -14.24 -12.97
N GLU A 135 -17.46 -15.52 -12.67
CA GLU A 135 -16.19 -16.22 -12.70
C GLU A 135 -16.31 -17.62 -13.26
N ASP A 136 -15.34 -18.07 -14.07
CA ASP A 136 -15.21 -19.45 -14.55
C ASP A 136 -16.46 -20.03 -15.23
N ILE A 137 -17.17 -19.19 -16.01
CA ILE A 137 -18.34 -19.57 -16.80
C ILE A 137 -17.95 -19.75 -18.27
N ARG A 138 -18.30 -20.89 -18.88
CA ARG A 138 -17.87 -21.21 -20.24
C ARG A 138 -18.46 -20.28 -21.29
N SER A 139 -17.72 -20.09 -22.38
CA SER A 139 -18.20 -19.46 -23.61
C SER A 139 -19.06 -20.47 -24.42
N PRO A 140 -20.17 -20.06 -25.07
CA PRO A 140 -20.67 -18.68 -25.20
C PRO A 140 -21.63 -18.23 -24.07
N ASP A 141 -21.97 -19.10 -23.12
CA ASP A 141 -22.98 -18.85 -22.07
C ASP A 141 -22.63 -17.61 -21.24
N CYS A 142 -21.33 -17.38 -20.96
CA CYS A 142 -20.84 -16.25 -20.18
C CYS A 142 -21.21 -14.88 -20.79
N PHE A 143 -21.23 -14.77 -22.12
CA PHE A 143 -21.63 -13.53 -22.80
C PHE A 143 -23.12 -13.25 -22.61
N TYR A 144 -23.94 -14.27 -22.83
CA TYR A 144 -25.40 -14.18 -22.68
C TYR A 144 -25.79 -13.82 -21.24
N ILE A 145 -25.19 -14.50 -20.27
CA ILE A 145 -25.45 -14.24 -18.84
C ILE A 145 -25.10 -12.79 -18.50
N GLU A 146 -23.87 -12.32 -18.85
CA GLU A 146 -23.43 -10.96 -18.52
C GLU A 146 -24.29 -9.89 -19.21
N GLU A 147 -24.57 -10.04 -20.51
CA GLU A 147 -25.41 -9.11 -21.26
C GLU A 147 -26.80 -8.96 -20.61
N ARG A 148 -27.46 -10.10 -20.28
CA ARG A 148 -28.77 -10.07 -19.64
C ARG A 148 -28.77 -9.47 -18.25
N LEU A 149 -27.75 -9.76 -17.42
CA LEU A 149 -27.64 -9.19 -16.09
C LEU A 149 -27.35 -7.68 -16.13
N ARG A 150 -26.51 -7.21 -17.05
CA ARG A 150 -26.22 -5.77 -17.23
C ARG A 150 -27.44 -4.97 -17.70
N GLU A 151 -28.38 -5.62 -18.38
CA GLU A 151 -29.65 -5.00 -18.81
C GLU A 151 -30.70 -4.96 -17.69
N THR A 152 -30.69 -5.93 -16.79
CA THR A 152 -31.79 -6.17 -15.84
C THR A 152 -31.49 -5.76 -14.40
N LEU A 153 -30.21 -5.63 -14.02
CA LEU A 153 -29.80 -5.25 -12.68
C LEU A 153 -29.43 -3.76 -12.57
N SER A 154 -29.61 -3.22 -11.37
CA SER A 154 -29.22 -1.85 -11.01
C SER A 154 -27.91 -1.76 -10.25
N ILE A 155 -27.18 -2.87 -10.14
CA ILE A 155 -25.86 -2.98 -9.52
C ILE A 155 -24.82 -3.41 -10.56
N PRO A 156 -23.53 -3.09 -10.39
CA PRO A 156 -22.50 -3.46 -11.34
C PRO A 156 -22.31 -4.96 -11.45
N VAL A 157 -22.27 -5.45 -12.69
CA VAL A 157 -21.93 -6.82 -13.06
C VAL A 157 -20.68 -6.80 -13.92
N PHE A 158 -19.75 -7.70 -13.65
CA PHE A 158 -18.47 -7.79 -14.33
C PHE A 158 -18.02 -9.25 -14.43
N HIS A 159 -17.59 -9.68 -15.61
CA HIS A 159 -17.03 -10.99 -15.82
C HIS A 159 -15.51 -10.90 -15.90
N ASP A 160 -14.81 -11.37 -14.87
CA ASP A 160 -13.37 -11.15 -14.77
C ASP A 160 -12.57 -11.83 -15.88
N ASP A 161 -12.89 -13.09 -16.24
CA ASP A 161 -12.18 -13.80 -17.32
C ASP A 161 -12.27 -13.08 -18.66
N GLN A 162 -13.36 -12.35 -18.92
CA GLN A 162 -13.50 -11.55 -20.12
C GLN A 162 -12.75 -10.21 -20.00
N HIS A 163 -13.12 -9.42 -19.01
CA HIS A 163 -12.75 -8.02 -18.95
C HIS A 163 -11.47 -7.76 -18.14
N GLY A 164 -11.17 -8.58 -17.12
CA GLY A 164 -9.93 -8.51 -16.37
C GLY A 164 -8.74 -8.69 -17.30
N THR A 165 -8.71 -9.78 -18.04
CA THR A 165 -7.66 -10.08 -19.03
C THR A 165 -7.54 -8.98 -20.09
N ALA A 166 -8.66 -8.45 -20.59
CA ALA A 166 -8.67 -7.38 -21.59
C ALA A 166 -8.04 -6.09 -21.07
N ILE A 167 -8.37 -5.67 -19.85
CA ILE A 167 -7.86 -4.46 -19.21
C ILE A 167 -6.36 -4.56 -18.95
N ILE A 168 -5.91 -5.67 -18.36
CA ILE A 168 -4.52 -5.86 -17.99
C ILE A 168 -3.61 -5.99 -19.21
N THR A 169 -4.03 -6.77 -20.20
CA THR A 169 -3.27 -6.90 -21.46
C THR A 169 -3.29 -5.60 -22.25
N GLY A 170 -4.38 -4.85 -22.21
CA GLY A 170 -4.47 -3.52 -22.81
C GLY A 170 -3.47 -2.54 -22.22
N ALA A 171 -3.31 -2.53 -20.90
CA ALA A 171 -2.31 -1.70 -20.22
C ALA A 171 -0.87 -2.10 -20.61
N ALA A 172 -0.59 -3.42 -20.60
CA ALA A 172 0.71 -3.94 -21.02
C ALA A 172 0.99 -3.63 -22.50
N LEU A 173 -0.02 -3.71 -23.38
CA LEU A 173 0.10 -3.39 -24.79
C LEU A 173 0.48 -1.91 -25.00
N LEU A 174 -0.21 -0.97 -24.36
CA LEU A 174 0.08 0.46 -24.46
C LEU A 174 1.55 0.75 -24.12
N ASN A 175 2.04 0.17 -23.03
CA ASN A 175 3.41 0.35 -22.59
C ASN A 175 4.43 -0.37 -23.48
N ALA A 176 4.13 -1.56 -23.96
CA ALA A 176 4.98 -2.28 -24.88
C ALA A 176 5.12 -1.54 -26.23
N LEU A 177 4.03 -0.97 -26.74
CA LEU A 177 4.03 -0.20 -27.99
C LEU A 177 4.92 1.05 -27.89
N GLU A 178 4.91 1.74 -26.76
CA GLU A 178 5.80 2.86 -26.51
C GLU A 178 7.27 2.45 -26.57
N LEU A 179 7.63 1.35 -25.90
CA LEU A 179 9.01 0.84 -25.88
C LEU A 179 9.51 0.37 -27.25
N VAL A 180 8.63 -0.24 -28.07
CA VAL A 180 9.03 -0.69 -29.42
C VAL A 180 8.88 0.40 -30.49
N GLY A 181 8.25 1.53 -30.15
CA GLY A 181 8.04 2.67 -31.07
C GLY A 181 7.01 2.40 -32.17
N LYS A 182 5.97 1.60 -31.91
CA LYS A 182 4.91 1.27 -32.89
C LYS A 182 3.62 2.00 -32.56
N ALA A 183 2.94 2.55 -33.58
CA ALA A 183 1.66 3.19 -33.42
C ALA A 183 0.52 2.15 -33.34
N ILE A 184 -0.38 2.30 -32.37
CA ILE A 184 -1.46 1.34 -32.08
C ILE A 184 -2.39 1.09 -33.27
N GLY A 185 -2.63 2.09 -34.13
CA GLY A 185 -3.48 1.98 -35.31
C GLY A 185 -2.84 1.21 -36.47
N ASP A 186 -1.54 0.90 -36.40
CA ASP A 186 -0.78 0.29 -37.50
C ASP A 186 -0.32 -1.13 -37.24
N ILE A 187 -0.43 -1.62 -35.98
CA ILE A 187 -0.02 -2.97 -35.61
C ILE A 187 -0.97 -4.04 -36.15
N GLN A 188 -0.40 -5.21 -36.47
CA GLN A 188 -1.14 -6.44 -36.71
C GLN A 188 -1.12 -7.33 -35.48
N VAL A 189 -2.30 -7.70 -35.00
CA VAL A 189 -2.49 -8.47 -33.77
C VAL A 189 -3.06 -9.83 -34.10
N VAL A 190 -2.43 -10.89 -33.63
CA VAL A 190 -2.88 -12.27 -33.78
C VAL A 190 -3.23 -12.85 -32.42
N PHE A 191 -4.43 -13.33 -32.26
CA PHE A 191 -4.89 -14.06 -31.07
C PHE A 191 -4.78 -15.58 -31.33
N CYS A 192 -4.03 -16.23 -30.48
CA CYS A 192 -4.04 -17.71 -30.36
C CYS A 192 -5.05 -18.11 -29.31
N GLY A 193 -6.26 -18.43 -29.73
CA GLY A 193 -7.47 -18.62 -28.95
C GLY A 193 -8.58 -17.69 -29.40
N ALA A 194 -9.84 -18.17 -29.30
CA ALA A 194 -11.05 -17.40 -29.61
C ALA A 194 -12.18 -17.70 -28.60
N GLY A 195 -11.79 -17.86 -27.34
CA GLY A 195 -12.69 -17.99 -26.20
C GLY A 195 -13.15 -16.63 -25.65
N ALA A 196 -13.76 -16.63 -24.45
CA ALA A 196 -14.30 -15.45 -23.80
C ALA A 196 -13.24 -14.34 -23.63
N ALA A 197 -12.09 -14.66 -23.07
CA ALA A 197 -10.99 -13.71 -22.87
C ALA A 197 -10.48 -13.12 -24.19
N ALA A 198 -10.27 -13.95 -25.23
CA ALA A 198 -9.73 -13.50 -26.51
C ALA A 198 -10.69 -12.53 -27.23
N ILE A 199 -11.98 -12.83 -27.26
CA ILE A 199 -13.00 -11.98 -27.89
C ILE A 199 -13.11 -10.64 -27.14
N ALA A 200 -13.20 -10.68 -25.81
CA ALA A 200 -13.28 -9.47 -24.98
C ALA A 200 -12.00 -8.61 -25.11
N THR A 201 -10.83 -9.24 -25.14
CA THR A 201 -9.55 -8.54 -25.33
C THR A 201 -9.46 -7.90 -26.71
N ALA A 202 -9.88 -8.61 -27.77
CA ALA A 202 -9.88 -8.07 -29.12
C ALA A 202 -10.81 -6.85 -29.25
N GLU A 203 -12.01 -6.90 -28.67
CA GLU A 203 -12.93 -5.75 -28.61
C GLU A 203 -12.32 -4.58 -27.82
N HIS A 204 -11.65 -4.87 -26.71
CA HIS A 204 -10.97 -3.84 -25.91
C HIS A 204 -9.82 -3.20 -26.69
N TYR A 205 -9.04 -3.97 -27.43
CA TYR A 205 -7.96 -3.45 -28.28
C TYR A 205 -8.51 -2.55 -29.42
N VAL A 206 -9.67 -2.88 -29.99
CA VAL A 206 -10.35 -1.99 -30.95
C VAL A 206 -10.68 -0.66 -30.28
N ARG A 207 -11.19 -0.65 -29.04
CA ARG A 207 -11.47 0.60 -28.30
C ARG A 207 -10.21 1.39 -27.95
N LEU A 208 -9.08 0.70 -27.73
CA LEU A 208 -7.78 1.35 -27.53
C LEU A 208 -7.22 2.00 -28.81
N GLY A 209 -7.71 1.61 -29.99
CA GLY A 209 -7.30 2.18 -31.27
C GLY A 209 -6.73 1.21 -32.30
N VAL A 210 -6.67 -0.09 -31.99
CA VAL A 210 -6.31 -1.10 -32.98
C VAL A 210 -7.43 -1.21 -34.01
N LYS A 211 -7.08 -1.16 -35.31
CA LYS A 211 -8.07 -1.33 -36.37
C LYS A 211 -8.58 -2.77 -36.37
N ARG A 212 -9.90 -2.95 -36.40
CA ARG A 212 -10.52 -4.30 -36.35
C ARG A 212 -10.02 -5.22 -37.47
N GLU A 213 -9.82 -4.68 -38.66
CA GLU A 213 -9.28 -5.40 -39.83
C GLU A 213 -7.81 -5.84 -39.68
N ARG A 214 -7.14 -5.39 -38.64
CA ARG A 214 -5.76 -5.80 -38.30
C ARG A 214 -5.70 -6.79 -37.11
N ILE A 215 -6.86 -7.28 -36.67
CA ILE A 215 -6.98 -8.29 -35.60
C ILE A 215 -7.38 -9.62 -36.22
N THR A 216 -6.54 -10.64 -36.08
CA THR A 216 -6.82 -12.01 -36.55
C THR A 216 -6.96 -12.93 -35.35
N LEU A 217 -8.08 -13.66 -35.24
CA LEU A 217 -8.30 -14.67 -34.22
C LEU A 217 -8.13 -16.06 -34.80
N CYS A 218 -7.50 -16.96 -34.04
CA CYS A 218 -7.37 -18.38 -34.38
C CYS A 218 -8.03 -19.21 -33.27
N ASP A 219 -8.90 -20.14 -33.63
CA ASP A 219 -9.40 -21.18 -32.73
C ASP A 219 -8.80 -22.56 -33.06
N LYS A 220 -9.33 -23.62 -32.45
CA LYS A 220 -8.86 -25.00 -32.68
C LYS A 220 -8.98 -25.46 -34.16
N ASP A 221 -9.89 -24.83 -34.91
CA ASP A 221 -10.16 -25.16 -36.31
C ASP A 221 -9.43 -24.21 -37.28
N GLY A 222 -8.54 -23.37 -36.78
CA GLY A 222 -7.70 -22.44 -37.53
C GLY A 222 -8.15 -20.98 -37.46
N VAL A 223 -7.79 -20.19 -38.46
CA VAL A 223 -8.11 -18.76 -38.53
C VAL A 223 -9.62 -18.54 -38.67
N ILE A 224 -10.13 -17.55 -37.93
CA ILE A 224 -11.52 -17.08 -38.05
C ILE A 224 -11.61 -16.16 -39.26
N HIS A 225 -12.09 -16.70 -40.39
CA HIS A 225 -12.23 -15.99 -41.66
C HIS A 225 -13.64 -15.99 -42.19
N ALA A 226 -13.96 -15.08 -43.10
CA ALA A 226 -15.30 -14.84 -43.63
C ALA A 226 -15.92 -16.05 -44.35
N GLY A 227 -15.12 -17.02 -44.76
CA GLY A 227 -15.60 -18.24 -45.41
C GLY A 227 -16.02 -19.36 -44.43
N ARG A 228 -15.87 -19.21 -43.13
CA ARG A 228 -16.29 -20.17 -42.10
C ARG A 228 -17.80 -20.05 -41.82
N THR A 229 -18.49 -21.17 -41.72
CA THR A 229 -19.95 -21.24 -41.46
C THR A 229 -20.32 -21.72 -40.04
N ASP A 230 -19.30 -22.14 -39.27
CA ASP A 230 -19.42 -22.72 -37.94
C ASP A 230 -19.23 -21.68 -36.80
N LEU A 231 -19.18 -20.38 -37.15
CA LEU A 231 -18.90 -19.31 -36.21
C LEU A 231 -20.14 -18.87 -35.43
N ASP A 232 -20.00 -18.80 -34.10
CA ASP A 232 -20.96 -18.13 -33.25
C ASP A 232 -21.01 -16.61 -33.53
N PRO A 233 -22.06 -15.89 -33.06
CA PRO A 233 -22.21 -14.45 -33.31
C PRO A 233 -21.03 -13.59 -32.84
N TYR A 234 -20.33 -13.96 -31.77
CA TYR A 234 -19.22 -13.19 -31.20
C TYR A 234 -17.96 -13.33 -32.02
N LYS A 235 -17.60 -14.56 -32.41
CA LYS A 235 -16.47 -14.85 -33.32
C LYS A 235 -16.70 -14.22 -34.70
N LYS A 236 -17.91 -14.24 -35.21
CA LYS A 236 -18.28 -13.70 -36.51
C LYS A 236 -17.94 -12.22 -36.66
N LYS A 237 -17.92 -11.44 -35.57
CA LYS A 237 -17.52 -10.01 -35.58
C LYS A 237 -16.07 -9.80 -36.04
N PHE A 238 -15.22 -10.81 -35.92
CA PHE A 238 -13.79 -10.78 -36.29
C PHE A 238 -13.48 -11.62 -37.53
N ALA A 239 -14.47 -12.19 -38.19
CA ALA A 239 -14.29 -12.96 -39.41
C ALA A 239 -13.90 -12.06 -40.59
N GLN A 240 -12.68 -12.18 -41.07
CA GLN A 240 -12.11 -11.33 -42.10
C GLN A 240 -11.95 -12.07 -43.43
N LYS A 241 -11.80 -11.30 -44.52
CA LYS A 241 -11.43 -11.81 -45.84
C LYS A 241 -9.90 -11.83 -45.96
N ILE A 242 -9.28 -12.88 -45.45
CA ILE A 242 -7.82 -13.08 -45.44
C ILE A 242 -7.46 -14.48 -45.97
N ASP A 243 -6.27 -14.64 -46.47
CA ASP A 243 -5.79 -15.90 -47.04
C ASP A 243 -5.20 -16.86 -46.01
N ALA A 244 -4.76 -16.36 -44.85
CA ALA A 244 -4.25 -17.18 -43.77
C ALA A 244 -5.31 -18.20 -43.30
N ARG A 245 -4.91 -19.44 -43.04
CA ARG A 245 -5.82 -20.50 -42.60
C ARG A 245 -5.45 -21.10 -41.26
N ASP A 246 -4.21 -20.97 -40.85
CA ASP A 246 -3.70 -21.48 -39.58
C ASP A 246 -2.89 -20.43 -38.81
N LEU A 247 -2.50 -20.74 -37.60
CA LEU A 247 -1.74 -19.84 -36.73
C LEU A 247 -0.34 -19.49 -37.31
N PRO A 248 0.42 -20.41 -37.87
CA PRO A 248 1.69 -20.08 -38.53
C PRO A 248 1.55 -19.05 -39.66
N ASP A 249 0.50 -19.16 -40.46
CA ASP A 249 0.25 -18.19 -41.55
C ASP A 249 -0.15 -16.83 -41.00
N ALA A 250 -1.00 -16.79 -39.98
CA ALA A 250 -1.45 -15.56 -39.35
C ALA A 250 -0.31 -14.78 -38.67
N LEU A 251 0.68 -15.49 -38.12
CA LEU A 251 1.82 -14.86 -37.43
C LEU A 251 2.89 -14.27 -38.38
N LYS A 252 2.86 -14.55 -39.69
CA LYS A 252 3.81 -13.96 -40.65
C LYS A 252 3.63 -12.44 -40.70
N GLY A 253 4.66 -11.72 -40.25
CA GLY A 253 4.65 -10.25 -40.20
C GLY A 253 3.76 -9.62 -39.14
N ALA A 254 3.20 -10.40 -38.22
CA ALA A 254 2.42 -9.89 -37.10
C ALA A 254 3.30 -9.14 -36.09
N ASP A 255 2.80 -8.05 -35.55
CA ASP A 255 3.47 -7.24 -34.54
C ASP A 255 3.24 -7.77 -33.12
N VAL A 256 2.05 -8.31 -32.87
CA VAL A 256 1.61 -8.74 -31.54
C VAL A 256 1.00 -10.14 -31.61
N LEU A 257 1.46 -11.04 -30.74
CA LEU A 257 0.82 -12.30 -30.44
C LEU A 257 0.18 -12.23 -29.06
N VAL A 258 -1.11 -12.57 -28.97
CA VAL A 258 -1.84 -12.73 -27.72
C VAL A 258 -2.30 -14.17 -27.58
N GLY A 259 -1.62 -14.94 -26.75
CA GLY A 259 -1.94 -16.32 -26.44
C GLY A 259 -2.98 -16.40 -25.31
N LEU A 260 -4.15 -16.97 -25.60
CA LEU A 260 -5.26 -17.22 -24.68
C LEU A 260 -5.88 -18.59 -25.00
N SER A 261 -5.02 -19.61 -25.09
CA SER A 261 -5.41 -20.96 -25.55
C SER A 261 -4.85 -22.05 -24.63
N VAL A 262 -4.02 -22.94 -25.17
CA VAL A 262 -3.45 -24.08 -24.43
C VAL A 262 -1.92 -24.10 -24.56
N ALA A 263 -1.29 -24.83 -23.65
CA ALA A 263 0.15 -24.95 -23.56
C ALA A 263 0.82 -25.43 -24.86
N GLY A 264 1.98 -24.83 -25.22
CA GLY A 264 2.91 -25.37 -26.21
C GLY A 264 2.45 -25.31 -27.66
N VAL A 265 1.42 -24.55 -28.00
CA VAL A 265 0.89 -24.46 -29.39
C VAL A 265 1.70 -23.50 -30.26
N VAL A 266 2.52 -22.65 -29.68
CA VAL A 266 3.38 -21.69 -30.39
C VAL A 266 4.81 -22.21 -30.43
N SER A 267 5.37 -22.33 -31.65
CA SER A 267 6.74 -22.78 -31.82
C SER A 267 7.72 -21.62 -32.03
N PRO A 268 9.04 -21.82 -31.76
CA PRO A 268 10.05 -20.82 -32.05
C PRO A 268 10.09 -20.35 -33.53
N ALA A 269 9.78 -21.26 -34.48
CA ALA A 269 9.71 -20.96 -35.90
C ALA A 269 8.58 -19.98 -36.24
N MET A 270 7.42 -20.08 -35.57
CA MET A 270 6.31 -19.14 -35.72
C MET A 270 6.73 -17.75 -35.30
N LEU A 271 7.41 -17.62 -34.16
CA LEU A 271 7.88 -16.34 -33.65
C LEU A 271 8.94 -15.69 -34.56
N ALA A 272 9.80 -16.52 -35.19
CA ALA A 272 10.81 -16.03 -36.12
C ALA A 272 10.20 -15.35 -37.36
N ALA A 273 8.97 -15.69 -37.72
CA ALA A 273 8.24 -15.11 -38.85
C ALA A 273 7.51 -13.79 -38.53
N MET A 274 7.46 -13.38 -37.28
CA MET A 274 6.82 -12.14 -36.85
C MET A 274 7.62 -10.90 -37.28
N ALA A 275 6.98 -9.74 -37.24
CA ALA A 275 7.60 -8.43 -37.50
C ALA A 275 8.78 -8.15 -36.55
N PRO A 276 9.70 -7.23 -36.88
CA PRO A 276 10.75 -6.77 -35.95
C PRO A 276 10.18 -6.22 -34.64
N LYS A 277 10.90 -6.49 -33.54
CA LYS A 277 10.49 -6.08 -32.17
C LYS A 277 9.04 -6.52 -31.86
N PRO A 278 8.72 -7.82 -31.91
CA PRO A 278 7.38 -8.29 -31.66
C PRO A 278 7.03 -8.21 -30.16
N ILE A 279 5.74 -8.08 -29.89
CA ILE A 279 5.17 -8.17 -28.53
C ILE A 279 4.51 -9.54 -28.40
N ILE A 280 4.87 -10.31 -27.38
CA ILE A 280 4.43 -11.69 -27.19
C ILE A 280 3.81 -11.82 -25.81
N PHE A 281 2.49 -11.95 -25.75
CA PHE A 281 1.72 -12.25 -24.54
C PHE A 281 1.32 -13.72 -24.57
N ALA A 282 2.00 -14.59 -23.80
CA ALA A 282 1.72 -16.02 -23.68
C ALA A 282 1.05 -16.29 -22.33
N LEU A 283 -0.29 -16.29 -22.29
CA LEU A 283 -1.07 -16.16 -21.08
C LEU A 283 -1.80 -17.43 -20.64
N ALA A 284 -1.65 -18.54 -21.37
CA ALA A 284 -2.24 -19.83 -20.95
C ALA A 284 -1.68 -20.27 -19.58
N ASN A 285 -2.57 -20.77 -18.73
CA ASN A 285 -2.25 -21.24 -17.39
C ASN A 285 -2.56 -22.74 -17.24
N PRO A 286 -1.76 -23.54 -16.50
CA PRO A 286 -0.54 -23.15 -15.76
C PRO A 286 0.74 -23.09 -16.64
N THR A 287 0.67 -23.55 -17.88
CA THR A 287 1.80 -23.54 -18.82
C THR A 287 1.42 -22.67 -20.03
N PRO A 288 2.27 -21.68 -20.38
CA PRO A 288 1.99 -20.77 -21.49
C PRO A 288 2.07 -21.46 -22.87
N GLU A 289 1.56 -20.81 -23.91
CA GLU A 289 1.60 -21.26 -25.32
C GLU A 289 3.03 -21.48 -25.82
N ILE A 290 3.99 -20.73 -25.28
CA ILE A 290 5.43 -20.91 -25.43
C ILE A 290 6.12 -20.44 -24.15
N MET A 291 7.16 -21.14 -23.72
CA MET A 291 7.93 -20.73 -22.55
C MET A 291 8.70 -19.44 -22.83
N PRO A 292 8.73 -18.47 -21.90
CA PRO A 292 9.43 -17.19 -22.09
C PRO A 292 10.90 -17.33 -22.50
N ASP A 293 11.60 -18.33 -21.96
CA ASP A 293 13.02 -18.59 -22.29
C ASP A 293 13.19 -19.07 -23.73
N GLU A 294 12.25 -19.87 -24.25
CA GLU A 294 12.23 -20.32 -25.63
C GLU A 294 11.88 -19.17 -26.57
N ALA A 295 10.89 -18.35 -26.20
CA ALA A 295 10.50 -17.18 -26.95
C ALA A 295 11.66 -16.17 -27.04
N ARG A 296 12.37 -15.92 -25.94
CA ARG A 296 13.54 -15.01 -25.89
C ARG A 296 14.72 -15.51 -26.71
N LYS A 297 14.95 -16.83 -26.74
CA LYS A 297 15.98 -17.43 -27.62
C LYS A 297 15.63 -17.28 -29.10
N ALA A 298 14.36 -17.45 -29.46
CA ALA A 298 13.90 -17.31 -30.85
C ALA A 298 13.88 -15.82 -31.29
N ARG A 299 13.52 -14.91 -30.39
CA ARG A 299 13.38 -13.48 -30.66
C ARG A 299 13.94 -12.65 -29.47
N PRO A 300 15.26 -12.40 -29.47
CA PRO A 300 15.91 -11.57 -28.45
C PRO A 300 15.42 -10.12 -28.43
N ASP A 301 14.84 -9.65 -29.53
CA ASP A 301 14.26 -8.32 -29.71
C ASP A 301 12.79 -8.20 -29.25
N ALA A 302 12.18 -9.29 -28.76
CA ALA A 302 10.80 -9.33 -28.36
C ALA A 302 10.58 -8.78 -26.94
N ILE A 303 9.44 -8.13 -26.73
CA ILE A 303 8.88 -7.91 -25.39
C ILE A 303 7.96 -9.09 -25.06
N ILE A 304 8.18 -9.72 -23.91
CA ILE A 304 7.47 -10.95 -23.53
C ILE A 304 6.75 -10.73 -22.19
N ALA A 305 5.47 -11.14 -22.13
CA ALA A 305 4.69 -11.20 -20.89
C ALA A 305 3.97 -12.55 -20.77
N THR A 306 3.67 -12.96 -19.54
CA THR A 306 3.03 -14.23 -19.22
C THR A 306 2.11 -14.10 -18.01
N GLY A 307 1.16 -15.02 -17.83
CA GLY A 307 0.33 -15.09 -16.63
C GLY A 307 1.05 -15.57 -15.37
N ARG A 308 2.27 -16.08 -15.48
CA ARG A 308 3.04 -16.69 -14.39
C ARG A 308 3.79 -15.65 -13.56
N SER A 309 3.79 -15.84 -12.23
CA SER A 309 4.48 -14.97 -11.27
C SER A 309 6.01 -15.15 -11.22
N ASP A 310 6.52 -16.24 -11.76
CA ASP A 310 7.95 -16.59 -11.77
C ASP A 310 8.71 -16.02 -12.97
N PHE A 311 8.05 -15.22 -13.82
CA PHE A 311 8.65 -14.51 -14.95
C PHE A 311 8.39 -13.00 -14.86
N PRO A 312 9.22 -12.17 -15.54
CA PRO A 312 8.94 -10.73 -15.71
C PRO A 312 7.60 -10.49 -16.41
N ASN A 313 7.01 -9.31 -16.21
CA ASN A 313 5.74 -8.91 -16.84
C ASN A 313 4.59 -9.89 -16.57
N GLN A 314 4.35 -10.18 -15.29
CA GLN A 314 3.19 -11.00 -14.92
C GLN A 314 1.88 -10.25 -15.26
N VAL A 315 1.14 -10.75 -16.24
CA VAL A 315 -0.21 -10.28 -16.59
C VAL A 315 -1.22 -11.09 -15.77
N ASN A 316 -1.79 -10.46 -14.74
CA ASN A 316 -2.71 -11.13 -13.81
C ASN A 316 -3.91 -10.23 -13.51
N ASN A 317 -5.12 -10.78 -13.63
CA ASN A 317 -6.40 -10.08 -13.44
C ASN A 317 -6.54 -9.42 -12.06
N VAL A 318 -5.77 -9.85 -11.05
CA VAL A 318 -5.75 -9.25 -9.72
C VAL A 318 -5.39 -7.75 -9.74
N LEU A 319 -4.70 -7.28 -10.76
CA LEU A 319 -4.42 -5.85 -10.95
C LEU A 319 -5.64 -5.04 -11.41
N GLY A 320 -6.74 -5.69 -11.78
CA GLY A 320 -7.94 -5.05 -12.33
C GLY A 320 -9.15 -5.12 -11.40
N PHE A 321 -9.73 -6.32 -11.27
CA PHE A 321 -11.08 -6.50 -10.72
C PHE A 321 -11.28 -5.92 -9.31
N PRO A 322 -10.36 -6.05 -8.33
CA PRO A 322 -10.62 -5.54 -6.99
C PRO A 322 -10.79 -4.03 -6.98
N PHE A 323 -9.91 -3.34 -7.69
CA PHE A 323 -9.86 -1.89 -7.74
C PHE A 323 -10.98 -1.29 -8.61
N ILE A 324 -11.38 -1.99 -9.66
CA ILE A 324 -12.53 -1.62 -10.51
C ILE A 324 -13.82 -1.69 -9.69
N PHE A 325 -14.02 -2.77 -8.94
CA PHE A 325 -15.18 -2.88 -8.06
C PHE A 325 -15.13 -1.87 -6.92
N ARG A 326 -13.94 -1.60 -6.34
CA ARG A 326 -13.81 -0.56 -5.32
C ARG A 326 -14.29 0.80 -5.84
N GLY A 327 -13.78 1.23 -6.99
CA GLY A 327 -14.20 2.49 -7.61
C GLY A 327 -15.69 2.51 -7.98
N ALA A 328 -16.23 1.39 -8.49
CA ALA A 328 -17.64 1.28 -8.86
C ALA A 328 -18.58 1.32 -7.64
N LEU A 329 -18.25 0.58 -6.56
CA LEU A 329 -19.10 0.51 -5.36
C LEU A 329 -19.11 1.83 -4.59
N ASP A 330 -17.96 2.49 -4.47
CA ASP A 330 -17.85 3.74 -3.69
C ASP A 330 -18.66 4.89 -4.30
N VAL A 331 -18.84 4.89 -5.62
CA VAL A 331 -19.74 5.83 -6.30
C VAL A 331 -21.16 5.27 -6.54
N ARG A 332 -21.46 4.08 -6.02
CA ARG A 332 -22.73 3.36 -6.24
C ARG A 332 -23.08 3.28 -7.71
N ALA A 333 -22.12 2.89 -8.55
CA ALA A 333 -22.34 2.75 -9.98
C ALA A 333 -23.40 1.67 -10.28
N THR A 334 -24.28 1.94 -11.23
CA THR A 334 -25.30 0.95 -11.66
C THR A 334 -24.75 -0.10 -12.61
N LYS A 335 -23.59 0.14 -13.20
CA LYS A 335 -22.88 -0.79 -14.10
C LYS A 335 -21.41 -0.42 -14.23
N ILE A 336 -20.59 -1.39 -14.61
CA ILE A 336 -19.22 -1.16 -15.08
C ILE A 336 -19.27 -1.08 -16.60
N ASN A 337 -19.13 0.14 -17.15
CA ASN A 337 -19.21 0.42 -18.58
C ASN A 337 -17.81 0.44 -19.24
N GLU A 338 -17.77 0.70 -20.54
CA GLU A 338 -16.52 0.67 -21.31
C GLU A 338 -15.58 1.84 -20.93
N GLU A 339 -16.13 3.00 -20.59
CA GLU A 339 -15.39 4.17 -20.13
C GLU A 339 -14.63 3.86 -18.84
N MET A 340 -15.23 3.17 -17.90
CA MET A 340 -14.61 2.71 -16.65
C MET A 340 -13.49 1.70 -16.91
N LYS A 341 -13.70 0.73 -17.81
CA LYS A 341 -12.70 -0.27 -18.21
C LYS A 341 -11.48 0.40 -18.88
N MET A 342 -11.73 1.36 -19.78
CA MET A 342 -10.69 2.15 -20.44
C MET A 342 -9.90 3.01 -19.45
N ALA A 343 -10.58 3.59 -18.45
CA ALA A 343 -9.94 4.36 -17.39
C ALA A 343 -9.00 3.49 -16.54
N ALA A 344 -9.44 2.28 -16.16
CA ALA A 344 -8.61 1.30 -15.45
C ALA A 344 -7.35 0.91 -16.25
N THR A 345 -7.52 0.62 -17.55
CA THR A 345 -6.42 0.28 -18.45
C THR A 345 -5.36 1.38 -18.50
N ARG A 346 -5.80 2.64 -18.68
CA ARG A 346 -4.89 3.79 -18.74
C ARG A 346 -4.20 4.07 -17.41
N ALA A 347 -4.93 3.94 -16.30
CA ALA A 347 -4.38 4.12 -14.97
C ALA A 347 -3.27 3.10 -14.67
N LEU A 348 -3.48 1.83 -15.01
CA LEU A 348 -2.46 0.78 -14.87
C LEU A 348 -1.24 1.03 -15.74
N ALA A 349 -1.45 1.43 -17.01
CA ALA A 349 -0.35 1.75 -17.91
C ALA A 349 0.46 2.95 -17.40
N ALA A 350 -0.18 3.99 -16.90
CA ALA A 350 0.48 5.16 -16.34
C ALA A 350 1.27 4.83 -15.08
N LEU A 351 0.67 4.08 -14.12
CA LEU A 351 1.34 3.70 -12.87
C LEU A 351 2.63 2.90 -13.11
N ALA A 352 2.69 2.06 -14.14
CA ALA A 352 3.90 1.29 -14.45
C ALA A 352 5.10 2.17 -14.85
N ARG A 353 4.87 3.42 -15.24
CA ARG A 353 5.90 4.39 -15.63
C ARG A 353 6.44 5.18 -14.45
N GLU A 354 5.71 5.20 -13.35
CA GLU A 354 6.13 5.84 -12.10
C GLU A 354 7.26 5.07 -11.42
N GLU A 355 8.05 5.77 -10.63
CA GLU A 355 9.09 5.15 -9.83
C GLU A 355 8.51 4.11 -8.87
N VAL A 356 9.13 2.91 -8.81
CA VAL A 356 8.62 1.82 -7.98
C VAL A 356 9.15 1.96 -6.55
N PRO A 357 8.27 2.01 -5.52
CA PRO A 357 8.69 2.11 -4.13
C PRO A 357 9.54 0.93 -3.66
N ASP A 358 10.51 1.19 -2.79
CA ASP A 358 11.38 0.15 -2.20
C ASP A 358 10.60 -0.96 -1.49
N ALA A 359 9.48 -0.61 -0.84
CA ALA A 359 8.61 -1.57 -0.19
C ALA A 359 8.07 -2.61 -1.19
N VAL A 360 7.74 -2.19 -2.41
CA VAL A 360 7.30 -3.08 -3.49
C VAL A 360 8.48 -3.94 -3.97
N MET A 361 9.66 -3.34 -4.20
CA MET A 361 10.85 -4.08 -4.62
C MET A 361 11.23 -5.16 -3.61
N ARG A 362 11.21 -4.83 -2.31
CA ARG A 362 11.48 -5.81 -1.22
C ARG A 362 10.45 -6.93 -1.16
N ALA A 363 9.16 -6.63 -1.35
CA ALA A 363 8.12 -7.65 -1.35
C ALA A 363 8.32 -8.72 -2.43
N TYR A 364 9.06 -8.37 -3.49
CA TYR A 364 9.41 -9.29 -4.59
C TYR A 364 10.87 -9.76 -4.57
N GLY A 365 11.66 -9.35 -3.58
CA GLY A 365 13.09 -9.70 -3.49
C GLY A 365 13.93 -9.14 -4.64
N LEU A 366 13.57 -7.97 -5.16
CA LEU A 366 14.22 -7.32 -6.30
C LEU A 366 15.02 -6.10 -5.81
N GLU A 367 16.22 -5.92 -6.32
CA GLU A 367 17.07 -4.75 -6.04
C GLU A 367 16.69 -3.54 -6.89
N ARG A 368 16.14 -3.77 -8.07
CA ARG A 368 15.78 -2.73 -9.03
C ARG A 368 14.59 -3.15 -9.87
N LEU A 369 13.62 -2.26 -10.03
CA LEU A 369 12.47 -2.44 -10.91
C LEU A 369 12.13 -1.08 -11.55
N ARG A 370 12.16 -1.01 -12.87
CA ARG A 370 11.88 0.22 -13.62
C ARG A 370 11.09 -0.09 -14.86
N PHE A 371 10.32 0.88 -15.34
CA PHE A 371 9.65 0.83 -16.63
C PHE A 371 10.61 0.41 -17.73
N GLY A 372 10.23 -0.60 -18.51
CA GLY A 372 11.08 -1.19 -19.54
C GLY A 372 10.57 -2.56 -19.99
N PRO A 373 11.35 -3.27 -20.83
CA PRO A 373 10.94 -4.56 -21.43
C PRO A 373 10.55 -5.65 -20.41
N ASP A 374 11.06 -5.58 -19.20
CA ASP A 374 10.78 -6.52 -18.11
C ASP A 374 9.82 -5.97 -17.04
N TYR A 375 9.30 -4.74 -17.20
CA TYR A 375 8.30 -4.14 -16.34
C TYR A 375 7.33 -3.25 -17.12
N LEU A 376 6.28 -3.86 -17.66
CA LEU A 376 5.23 -3.22 -18.45
C LEU A 376 3.99 -2.85 -17.64
N ILE A 377 3.80 -3.48 -16.50
CA ILE A 377 2.60 -3.41 -15.70
C ILE A 377 2.98 -3.48 -14.22
N PRO A 378 2.26 -2.80 -13.31
CA PRO A 378 2.54 -2.85 -11.88
C PRO A 378 2.54 -4.28 -11.33
N LYS A 379 3.25 -4.47 -10.21
CA LYS A 379 3.20 -5.74 -9.48
C LYS A 379 1.93 -5.82 -8.62
N PRO A 380 1.33 -7.02 -8.42
CA PRO A 380 0.10 -7.18 -7.64
C PRO A 380 0.13 -6.59 -6.22
N PHE A 381 1.25 -6.70 -5.51
CA PHE A 381 1.41 -6.14 -4.17
C PHE A 381 1.86 -4.66 -4.15
N ASP A 382 1.74 -3.94 -5.25
CA ASP A 382 1.94 -2.49 -5.26
C ASP A 382 0.67 -1.80 -4.72
N PRO A 383 0.72 -1.20 -3.52
CA PRO A 383 -0.47 -0.60 -2.91
C PRO A 383 -1.00 0.61 -3.69
N ARG A 384 -0.16 1.22 -4.55
CA ARG A 384 -0.55 2.36 -5.38
C ARG A 384 -1.59 1.98 -6.43
N VAL A 385 -1.71 0.69 -6.79
CA VAL A 385 -2.73 0.24 -7.76
C VAL A 385 -4.13 0.64 -7.29
N LEU A 386 -4.43 0.51 -5.99
CA LEU A 386 -5.70 0.97 -5.40
C LEU A 386 -5.91 2.48 -5.62
N LEU A 387 -4.87 3.27 -5.37
CA LEU A 387 -4.93 4.75 -5.41
C LEU A 387 -4.97 5.31 -6.83
N TRP A 388 -4.60 4.52 -7.82
CA TRP A 388 -4.62 4.92 -9.23
C TRP A 388 -5.86 4.41 -9.97
N VAL A 389 -6.20 3.13 -9.80
CA VAL A 389 -7.26 2.50 -10.56
C VAL A 389 -8.65 2.84 -10.02
N ALA A 390 -8.88 2.75 -8.70
CA ALA A 390 -10.20 2.99 -8.13
C ALA A 390 -10.69 4.45 -8.36
N PRO A 391 -9.87 5.51 -8.17
CA PRO A 391 -10.28 6.88 -8.50
C PRO A 391 -10.54 7.09 -9.98
N ALA A 392 -9.72 6.51 -10.87
CA ALA A 392 -9.93 6.64 -12.31
C ALA A 392 -11.25 6.00 -12.77
N VAL A 393 -11.59 4.84 -12.21
CA VAL A 393 -12.85 4.14 -12.46
C VAL A 393 -14.04 4.90 -11.91
N ALA A 394 -13.95 5.42 -10.68
CA ALA A 394 -14.99 6.21 -10.04
C ALA A 394 -15.26 7.50 -10.82
N TRP A 395 -14.21 8.20 -11.24
CA TRP A 395 -14.33 9.40 -12.08
C TRP A 395 -14.98 9.11 -13.43
N ALA A 396 -14.59 8.01 -14.10
CA ALA A 396 -15.21 7.60 -15.36
C ALA A 396 -16.69 7.23 -15.17
N ALA A 397 -17.07 6.63 -14.05
CA ALA A 397 -18.47 6.34 -13.71
C ALA A 397 -19.29 7.62 -13.56
N VAL A 398 -18.76 8.63 -12.86
CA VAL A 398 -19.38 9.95 -12.72
C VAL A 398 -19.51 10.63 -14.09
N GLY A 399 -18.43 10.67 -14.87
CA GLY A 399 -18.40 11.32 -16.19
C GLY A 399 -19.32 10.67 -17.22
N SER A 400 -19.56 9.35 -17.13
CA SER A 400 -20.47 8.61 -18.01
C SER A 400 -21.92 8.51 -17.48
N GLY A 401 -22.22 9.13 -16.33
CA GLY A 401 -23.58 9.22 -15.80
C GLY A 401 -24.13 7.92 -15.22
N VAL A 402 -23.26 6.96 -14.85
CA VAL A 402 -23.66 5.69 -14.24
C VAL A 402 -23.48 5.65 -12.72
N ALA A 403 -22.88 6.69 -12.15
CA ALA A 403 -22.67 6.83 -10.72
C ALA A 403 -23.95 7.30 -10.00
N GLY A 404 -24.28 6.70 -8.87
CA GLY A 404 -25.36 7.11 -7.97
C GLY A 404 -24.90 8.15 -6.93
N ARG A 405 -23.59 8.43 -6.84
CA ARG A 405 -22.99 9.43 -5.94
C ARG A 405 -21.84 10.12 -6.66
N VAL A 406 -21.78 11.44 -6.53
CA VAL A 406 -20.61 12.23 -6.98
C VAL A 406 -19.62 12.31 -5.83
N ILE A 407 -18.34 12.20 -6.14
CA ILE A 407 -17.23 12.27 -5.19
C ILE A 407 -16.24 13.35 -5.62
N ASP A 408 -15.58 13.98 -4.67
CA ASP A 408 -14.34 14.71 -4.90
C ASP A 408 -13.20 13.71 -5.04
N VAL A 409 -12.35 13.85 -6.07
CA VAL A 409 -11.31 12.87 -6.39
C VAL A 409 -10.19 12.87 -5.34
N ASP A 410 -9.84 14.05 -4.82
CA ASP A 410 -8.76 14.18 -3.85
C ASP A 410 -9.20 13.68 -2.48
N GLU A 411 -10.44 14.02 -2.07
CA GLU A 411 -11.05 13.46 -0.86
C GLU A 411 -11.18 11.93 -0.94
N TYR A 412 -11.62 11.42 -2.09
CA TYR A 412 -11.74 9.97 -2.29
C TYR A 412 -10.39 9.25 -2.26
N ARG A 413 -9.34 9.84 -2.84
CA ARG A 413 -7.99 9.27 -2.75
C ARG A 413 -7.53 9.19 -1.29
N GLN A 414 -7.88 10.20 -0.48
CA GLN A 414 -7.61 10.20 0.96
C GLN A 414 -8.35 9.08 1.70
N GLU A 415 -9.63 8.85 1.39
CA GLU A 415 -10.40 7.73 1.96
C GLU A 415 -9.76 6.38 1.62
N LEU A 416 -9.26 6.21 0.40
CA LEU A 416 -8.58 4.98 -0.03
C LEU A 416 -7.23 4.77 0.65
N GLU A 417 -6.45 5.82 0.84
CA GLU A 417 -5.18 5.75 1.57
C GLU A 417 -5.38 5.35 3.03
N ALA A 418 -6.44 5.86 3.68
CA ALA A 418 -6.80 5.44 5.03
C ALA A 418 -7.10 3.93 5.14
N ARG A 419 -7.60 3.31 4.07
CA ARG A 419 -7.81 1.85 3.99
C ARG A 419 -6.50 1.06 3.87
N LEU A 420 -5.42 1.66 3.34
CA LEU A 420 -4.11 1.03 3.22
C LEU A 420 -3.34 0.94 4.54
N GLY A 421 -3.79 1.66 5.58
CA GLY A 421 -3.24 1.56 6.93
C GLY A 421 -3.32 2.87 7.72
N ARG A 422 -3.67 2.76 8.99
CA ARG A 422 -3.84 3.88 9.93
C ARG A 422 -2.60 4.78 10.04
N ALA A 423 -1.41 4.20 9.94
CA ALA A 423 -0.18 4.97 10.04
C ALA A 423 0.00 5.96 8.87
N ARG A 424 -0.36 5.57 7.64
CA ARG A 424 -0.34 6.47 6.49
C ARG A 424 -1.32 7.64 6.66
N GLU A 425 -2.53 7.35 7.16
CA GLU A 425 -3.52 8.39 7.47
C GLU A 425 -3.00 9.39 8.50
N VAL A 426 -2.42 8.91 9.61
CA VAL A 426 -1.86 9.74 10.67
C VAL A 426 -0.70 10.60 10.14
N MET A 427 0.25 9.98 9.44
CA MET A 427 1.41 10.69 8.89
C MET A 427 1.03 11.73 7.84
N ARG A 428 0.05 11.43 7.02
CA ARG A 428 -0.48 12.40 6.05
C ARG A 428 -1.13 13.61 6.71
N GLY A 429 -1.86 13.42 7.82
CA GLY A 429 -2.39 14.54 8.61
C GLY A 429 -1.28 15.51 9.02
N PHE A 430 -0.11 14.99 9.37
CA PHE A 430 1.06 15.82 9.68
C PHE A 430 1.67 16.47 8.42
N SER A 431 1.85 15.73 7.33
CA SER A 431 2.41 16.26 6.08
C SER A 431 1.60 17.42 5.50
N ALA A 432 0.27 17.32 5.51
CA ALA A 432 -0.61 18.37 4.97
C ALA A 432 -0.44 19.72 5.68
N HIS A 433 -0.19 19.72 7.00
CA HIS A 433 0.04 20.94 7.76
C HIS A 433 1.42 21.59 7.49
N LEU A 434 2.37 20.83 6.94
CA LEU A 434 3.72 21.31 6.64
C LEU A 434 3.85 21.97 5.27
N GLN A 435 2.93 21.70 4.34
CA GLN A 435 2.99 22.25 2.97
C GLN A 435 2.91 23.80 2.93
N GLU A 436 2.30 24.41 3.94
CA GLU A 436 2.23 25.89 4.05
C GLU A 436 3.55 26.53 4.53
N ASP A 437 4.34 25.77 5.30
CA ASP A 437 5.63 26.23 5.88
C ASP A 437 6.60 25.03 5.97
N PRO A 438 7.16 24.57 4.84
CA PRO A 438 8.02 23.40 4.80
C PRO A 438 9.36 23.68 5.48
N GLN A 439 9.74 22.81 6.42
CA GLN A 439 10.96 22.97 7.23
C GLN A 439 12.19 22.38 6.52
N ARG A 440 13.35 23.00 6.75
CA ARG A 440 14.63 22.61 6.17
C ARG A 440 15.27 21.47 6.95
N ILE A 441 15.30 20.25 6.37
CA ILE A 441 15.76 19.01 7.02
C ILE A 441 17.10 18.57 6.46
N LEU A 442 18.09 18.40 7.34
CA LEU A 442 19.44 17.94 6.98
C LEU A 442 19.54 16.41 7.03
N PHE A 443 20.19 15.85 6.02
CA PHE A 443 20.51 14.42 5.92
C PHE A 443 22.03 14.24 5.77
N PRO A 444 22.76 13.89 6.85
CA PRO A 444 24.23 13.72 6.81
C PRO A 444 24.74 12.57 5.96
N GLU A 445 23.90 11.54 5.71
CA GLU A 445 24.21 10.38 4.87
C GLU A 445 23.67 10.62 3.44
N GLY A 446 24.08 11.75 2.82
CA GLY A 446 23.48 12.24 1.58
C GLY A 446 23.76 11.36 0.35
N ASP A 447 24.73 10.45 0.39
CA ASP A 447 25.07 9.48 -0.65
C ASP A 447 24.30 8.16 -0.50
N ASN A 448 23.54 7.98 0.59
CA ASN A 448 22.72 6.79 0.80
C ASN A 448 21.50 6.78 -0.16
N PRO A 449 21.27 5.71 -0.95
CA PRO A 449 20.19 5.65 -1.94
C PRO A 449 18.77 5.80 -1.33
N GLN A 450 18.52 5.29 -0.12
CA GLN A 450 17.23 5.42 0.57
C GLN A 450 16.99 6.87 1.02
N ILE A 451 18.02 7.53 1.53
CA ILE A 451 17.97 8.96 1.89
C ILE A 451 17.68 9.83 0.66
N ILE A 452 18.34 9.57 -0.48
CA ILE A 452 18.11 10.31 -1.73
C ILE A 452 16.65 10.15 -2.21
N ARG A 453 16.10 8.94 -2.17
CA ARG A 453 14.71 8.69 -2.53
C ARG A 453 13.74 9.34 -1.55
N ALA A 454 14.00 9.25 -0.26
CA ALA A 454 13.19 9.92 0.76
C ALA A 454 13.20 11.44 0.59
N ALA A 455 14.37 12.02 0.29
CA ALA A 455 14.51 13.45 0.01
C ALA A 455 13.68 13.85 -1.22
N ARG A 456 13.64 13.03 -2.28
CA ARG A 456 12.78 13.30 -3.45
C ARG A 456 11.30 13.27 -3.08
N VAL A 457 10.84 12.25 -2.34
CA VAL A 457 9.45 12.16 -1.88
C VAL A 457 9.07 13.39 -1.05
N LEU A 458 9.90 13.80 -0.09
CA LEU A 458 9.65 14.97 0.75
C LEU A 458 9.54 16.28 -0.05
N ALA A 459 10.39 16.43 -1.08
CA ALA A 459 10.36 17.59 -1.96
C ALA A 459 9.13 17.58 -2.88
N ASP A 460 8.78 16.43 -3.48
CA ASP A 460 7.61 16.28 -4.35
C ASP A 460 6.29 16.51 -3.61
N GLU A 461 6.19 16.05 -2.36
CA GLU A 461 5.02 16.28 -1.51
C GLU A 461 4.98 17.70 -0.91
N GLY A 462 6.07 18.45 -0.99
CA GLY A 462 6.22 19.76 -0.35
C GLY A 462 6.15 19.72 1.18
N SER A 463 6.40 18.54 1.78
CA SER A 463 6.31 18.33 3.24
C SER A 463 7.57 18.77 4.00
N ALA A 464 8.70 18.90 3.29
CA ALA A 464 9.95 19.45 3.82
C ALA A 464 10.84 19.98 2.69
N VAL A 465 11.87 20.77 3.04
CA VAL A 465 12.97 21.16 2.15
C VAL A 465 14.18 20.30 2.52
N PRO A 466 14.46 19.21 1.81
CA PRO A 466 15.55 18.31 2.11
C PRO A 466 16.89 18.91 1.69
N VAL A 467 17.92 18.68 2.50
CA VAL A 467 19.31 19.07 2.22
C VAL A 467 20.22 17.88 2.45
N LEU A 468 20.89 17.45 1.39
CA LEU A 468 21.82 16.31 1.43
C LEU A 468 23.24 16.82 1.75
N LEU A 469 23.90 16.23 2.73
CA LEU A 469 25.27 16.56 3.10
C LEU A 469 26.22 15.44 2.64
N GLY A 470 27.30 15.82 1.94
CA GLY A 470 28.29 14.85 1.46
C GLY A 470 29.09 15.38 0.27
N ASP A 471 29.81 14.49 -0.39
CA ASP A 471 30.49 14.82 -1.63
C ASP A 471 29.49 14.91 -2.79
N PRO A 472 29.40 16.05 -3.51
CA PRO A 472 28.42 16.23 -4.58
C PRO A 472 28.52 15.23 -5.72
N GLU A 473 29.74 14.77 -6.04
CA GLU A 473 29.94 13.80 -7.12
C GLU A 473 29.51 12.39 -6.71
N GLU A 474 29.70 12.03 -5.43
CA GLU A 474 29.22 10.76 -4.86
C GLU A 474 27.70 10.76 -4.76
N ILE A 475 27.10 11.83 -4.24
CA ILE A 475 25.64 12.02 -4.17
C ILE A 475 25.00 11.96 -5.56
N LYS A 476 25.60 12.67 -6.54
CA LYS A 476 25.10 12.67 -7.92
C LYS A 476 25.13 11.27 -8.53
N ARG A 477 26.23 10.53 -8.36
CA ARG A 477 26.37 9.17 -8.84
C ARG A 477 25.35 8.24 -8.18
N ALA A 478 25.17 8.32 -6.86
CA ALA A 478 24.19 7.54 -6.12
C ALA A 478 22.75 7.87 -6.56
N ALA A 479 22.43 9.13 -6.87
CA ALA A 479 21.15 9.55 -7.43
C ALA A 479 20.92 9.00 -8.84
N GLU A 480 21.93 9.06 -9.72
CA GLU A 480 21.87 8.47 -11.06
C GLU A 480 21.65 6.94 -10.99
N ASP A 481 22.38 6.26 -10.10
CA ASP A 481 22.22 4.82 -9.86
C ASP A 481 20.84 4.48 -9.25
N ALA A 482 20.32 5.32 -8.36
CA ALA A 482 18.98 5.21 -7.82
C ALA A 482 17.88 5.59 -8.83
N GLY A 483 18.20 6.35 -9.88
CA GLY A 483 17.28 6.86 -10.89
C GLY A 483 16.46 8.04 -10.43
N VAL A 484 16.98 8.80 -9.48
CA VAL A 484 16.32 9.94 -8.86
C VAL A 484 16.94 11.25 -9.38
N THR A 485 16.11 12.24 -9.69
CA THR A 485 16.59 13.59 -10.00
C THR A 485 16.86 14.37 -8.71
N LEU A 486 17.97 15.12 -8.69
CA LEU A 486 18.30 16.04 -7.60
C LEU A 486 17.75 17.46 -7.82
N GLU A 487 16.89 17.66 -8.81
CA GLU A 487 16.27 18.96 -9.06
C GLU A 487 15.51 19.42 -7.81
N GLU A 488 15.70 20.68 -7.41
CA GLU A 488 15.15 21.28 -6.18
C GLU A 488 15.66 20.69 -4.85
N ILE A 489 16.62 19.74 -4.88
CA ILE A 489 17.27 19.22 -3.68
C ILE A 489 18.65 19.87 -3.52
N GLU A 490 18.85 20.55 -2.41
CA GLU A 490 20.13 21.20 -2.10
C GLU A 490 21.16 20.16 -1.66
N VAL A 491 22.38 20.27 -2.22
CA VAL A 491 23.55 19.46 -1.83
C VAL A 491 24.60 20.37 -1.22
N VAL A 492 25.04 20.08 -0.01
CA VAL A 492 26.08 20.82 0.71
C VAL A 492 27.30 19.93 0.90
N ASN A 493 28.48 20.42 0.45
CA ASN A 493 29.75 19.74 0.67
C ASN A 493 30.43 20.25 1.95
N PRO A 494 30.48 19.49 3.04
CA PRO A 494 31.11 19.88 4.29
C PRO A 494 32.62 20.16 4.16
N ALA A 495 33.32 19.49 3.24
CA ALA A 495 34.74 19.62 3.02
C ALA A 495 35.11 20.94 2.30
N ALA A 496 34.18 21.49 1.50
CA ALA A 496 34.35 22.71 0.71
C ALA A 496 33.50 23.89 1.20
N ALA A 497 32.84 23.77 2.36
CA ALA A 497 31.99 24.82 2.91
C ALA A 497 32.79 26.10 3.24
N ALA A 498 32.35 27.23 2.69
CA ALA A 498 33.03 28.52 2.83
C ALA A 498 33.09 29.00 4.28
N ASP A 499 32.20 28.60 5.15
CA ASP A 499 32.07 28.95 6.55
C ASP A 499 32.62 27.89 7.53
N ALA A 500 33.29 26.86 7.04
CA ALA A 500 33.82 25.76 7.85
C ALA A 500 34.73 26.26 9.01
N GLU A 501 35.50 27.34 8.82
CA GLU A 501 36.34 27.90 9.87
C GLU A 501 35.51 28.58 10.98
N GLY A 502 34.39 29.25 10.63
CA GLY A 502 33.45 29.81 11.61
C GLY A 502 32.77 28.72 12.45
N LEU A 503 32.32 27.69 11.81
CA LEU A 503 31.68 26.52 12.47
C LEU A 503 32.70 25.79 13.36
N ALA A 504 33.97 25.64 12.90
CA ALA A 504 35.01 25.00 13.68
C ALA A 504 35.33 25.80 14.97
N ARG A 505 35.40 27.14 14.90
CA ARG A 505 35.58 27.99 16.07
C ARG A 505 34.40 27.88 17.04
N ALA A 506 33.17 27.97 16.57
CA ALA A 506 31.97 27.83 17.39
C ALA A 506 31.94 26.47 18.13
N TYR A 507 32.30 25.39 17.43
CA TYR A 507 32.41 24.08 18.05
C TYR A 507 33.55 24.01 19.07
N TRP A 508 34.73 24.53 18.74
CA TRP A 508 35.89 24.57 19.63
C TRP A 508 35.62 25.40 20.89
N GLU A 509 35.08 26.59 20.79
CA GLU A 509 34.72 27.45 21.94
C GLU A 509 33.83 26.74 22.94
N ARG A 510 32.88 25.92 22.45
CA ARG A 510 31.98 25.15 23.28
C ARG A 510 32.66 23.95 23.94
N ARG A 511 33.65 23.33 23.29
CA ARG A 511 34.24 22.04 23.68
C ARG A 511 35.69 22.11 24.17
N GLN A 512 36.34 23.25 24.08
CA GLN A 512 37.74 23.40 24.47
C GLN A 512 38.02 22.96 25.92
N ARG A 513 37.09 23.25 26.85
CA ARG A 513 37.22 22.83 28.27
C ARG A 513 36.96 21.34 28.49
N ARG A 514 36.56 20.62 27.41
CA ARG A 514 36.43 19.16 27.40
C ARG A 514 37.49 18.49 26.53
N GLY A 515 38.59 19.22 26.25
CA GLY A 515 39.79 18.69 25.62
C GLY A 515 39.82 18.77 24.08
N VAL A 516 38.81 19.36 23.43
CA VAL A 516 38.79 19.50 21.95
C VAL A 516 39.76 20.65 21.57
N THR A 517 40.71 20.34 20.69
CA THR A 517 41.62 21.32 20.09
C THR A 517 41.00 21.97 18.84
N LEU A 518 41.43 23.15 18.45
CA LEU A 518 40.96 23.81 17.23
C LEU A 518 41.28 22.97 15.97
N ARG A 519 42.39 22.23 15.97
CA ARG A 519 42.75 21.29 14.90
C ARG A 519 41.73 20.17 14.75
N GLU A 520 41.33 19.58 15.86
CA GLU A 520 40.26 18.53 15.87
C GLU A 520 38.91 19.11 15.47
N ALA A 521 38.59 20.33 15.92
CA ALA A 521 37.35 21.00 15.52
C ALA A 521 37.27 21.19 13.99
N ARG A 522 38.39 21.68 13.37
CA ARG A 522 38.49 21.79 11.91
C ARG A 522 38.36 20.46 11.17
N ALA A 523 38.84 19.36 11.75
CA ALA A 523 38.70 18.03 11.17
C ALA A 523 37.23 17.55 11.27
N ARG A 524 36.61 17.72 12.45
CA ARG A 524 35.22 17.28 12.69
C ARG A 524 34.16 18.04 11.85
N VAL A 525 34.39 19.35 11.59
CA VAL A 525 33.46 20.15 10.77
C VAL A 525 33.41 19.67 9.31
N ARG A 526 34.40 18.91 8.85
CA ARG A 526 34.37 18.26 7.51
C ARG A 526 33.56 16.98 7.46
N ASP A 527 33.26 16.42 8.62
CA ASP A 527 32.37 15.26 8.73
C ASP A 527 30.91 15.71 8.51
N PRO A 528 30.13 15.04 7.63
CA PRO A 528 28.77 15.48 7.31
C PRO A 528 27.85 15.57 8.53
N LEU A 529 27.95 14.63 9.49
CA LEU A 529 27.13 14.66 10.70
C LEU A 529 27.46 15.86 11.59
N TYR A 530 28.74 16.08 11.89
CA TYR A 530 29.14 17.24 12.69
C TYR A 530 28.82 18.54 12.00
N HIS A 531 29.00 18.63 10.68
CA HIS A 531 28.63 19.79 9.89
C HIS A 531 27.13 20.10 9.99
N GLY A 532 26.30 19.09 9.74
CA GLY A 532 24.84 19.21 9.84
C GLY A 532 24.38 19.65 11.24
N LEU A 533 24.92 19.03 12.28
CA LEU A 533 24.62 19.42 13.67
C LEU A 533 25.01 20.88 13.97
N LEU A 534 26.11 21.38 13.40
CA LEU A 534 26.51 22.76 13.56
C LEU A 534 25.64 23.73 12.75
N LEU A 535 25.24 23.37 11.55
CA LEU A 535 24.24 24.13 10.79
C LEU A 535 22.91 24.25 11.57
N LEU A 536 22.42 23.14 12.10
CA LEU A 536 21.23 23.13 12.94
C LEU A 536 21.39 23.98 14.20
N LYS A 537 22.56 23.92 14.85
CA LYS A 537 22.88 24.70 16.06
C LYS A 537 22.93 26.20 15.82
N THR A 538 23.28 26.61 14.60
CA THR A 538 23.40 28.03 14.20
C THR A 538 22.17 28.54 13.46
N ASP A 539 21.03 27.85 13.60
CA ASP A 539 19.72 28.21 13.02
C ASP A 539 19.72 28.35 11.49
N ARG A 540 20.56 27.53 10.81
CA ARG A 540 20.63 27.46 9.34
C ARG A 540 19.87 26.28 8.76
N ALA A 541 19.31 25.49 9.61
CA ALA A 541 18.36 24.41 9.32
C ALA A 541 17.44 24.22 10.51
N ASP A 542 16.38 23.47 10.33
CA ASP A 542 15.29 23.35 11.27
C ASP A 542 15.30 22.01 12.01
N ALA A 543 15.72 20.95 11.33
CA ALA A 543 15.92 19.63 11.93
C ALA A 543 17.02 18.83 11.21
N LEU A 544 17.39 17.69 11.82
CA LEU A 544 18.36 16.76 11.26
C LEU A 544 17.89 15.33 11.48
N VAL A 545 17.97 14.50 10.42
CA VAL A 545 17.65 13.07 10.43
C VAL A 545 18.88 12.29 9.98
N VAL A 546 19.30 11.28 10.75
CA VAL A 546 20.54 10.52 10.54
C VAL A 546 20.39 9.09 11.05
N GLY A 547 21.22 8.16 10.58
CA GLY A 547 21.33 6.80 11.14
C GLY A 547 20.90 5.69 10.19
N ALA A 548 20.73 5.97 8.90
CA ALA A 548 20.41 4.95 7.90
C ALA A 548 21.54 3.91 7.79
N ASP A 549 22.80 4.35 7.85
CA ASP A 549 24.01 3.50 7.77
C ASP A 549 24.76 3.38 9.09
N MET A 550 24.53 4.30 10.04
CA MET A 550 25.25 4.36 11.31
C MET A 550 24.63 3.49 12.40
N TYR A 551 25.45 3.11 13.39
CA TYR A 551 24.92 2.60 14.65
C TYR A 551 24.33 3.74 15.49
N TYR A 552 23.22 3.46 16.15
CA TYR A 552 22.48 4.43 16.97
C TYR A 552 23.35 5.25 17.95
N PRO A 553 24.27 4.64 18.74
CA PRO A 553 25.15 5.41 19.64
C PRO A 553 26.12 6.37 18.92
N ASP A 554 26.52 6.04 17.68
CA ASP A 554 27.46 6.84 16.91
C ASP A 554 26.80 8.09 16.32
N ALA A 555 25.49 8.06 16.11
CA ALA A 555 24.69 9.23 15.75
C ALA A 555 24.28 10.07 16.97
N VAL A 556 23.83 9.42 18.06
CA VAL A 556 23.35 10.11 19.27
C VAL A 556 24.46 10.85 20.01
N ARG A 557 25.69 10.30 20.10
CA ARG A 557 26.78 10.93 20.82
C ARG A 557 27.17 12.28 20.24
N PRO A 558 27.41 12.46 18.93
CA PRO A 558 27.64 13.77 18.33
C PRO A 558 26.46 14.74 18.51
N ALA A 559 25.22 14.24 18.42
CA ALA A 559 24.04 15.07 18.64
C ALA A 559 24.00 15.65 20.06
N LEU A 560 24.26 14.84 21.09
CA LEU A 560 24.39 15.32 22.48
C LEU A 560 25.61 16.24 22.68
N GLU A 561 26.67 16.01 21.92
CA GLU A 561 27.90 16.81 22.00
C GLU A 561 27.72 18.24 21.45
N VAL A 562 27.04 18.38 20.32
CA VAL A 562 26.88 19.65 19.59
C VAL A 562 25.59 20.35 19.99
N ILE A 563 24.46 19.67 19.93
CA ILE A 563 23.14 20.23 20.23
C ILE A 563 22.89 20.26 21.74
N GLY A 564 23.02 19.10 22.40
CA GLY A 564 22.76 18.92 23.83
C GLY A 564 21.27 18.88 24.16
N ALA A 565 20.97 18.66 25.44
CA ALA A 565 19.62 18.72 25.96
C ALA A 565 19.07 20.16 25.93
N ALA A 566 17.76 20.29 25.86
CA ALA A 566 17.06 21.58 25.92
C ALA A 566 17.33 22.31 27.23
N PRO A 567 17.29 23.67 27.26
CA PRO A 567 17.49 24.44 28.48
C PRO A 567 16.58 23.95 29.61
N GLY A 568 17.17 23.77 30.81
CA GLY A 568 16.47 23.25 31.97
C GLY A 568 16.23 21.73 32.02
N ARG A 569 16.53 21.00 30.95
CA ARG A 569 16.41 19.54 30.88
C ARG A 569 17.75 18.85 31.08
N LYS A 570 17.75 17.76 31.84
CA LYS A 570 18.94 16.95 32.12
C LYS A 570 18.96 15.66 31.29
N HIS A 571 17.81 15.19 30.85
CA HIS A 571 17.62 13.88 30.22
C HIS A 571 17.03 14.04 28.81
N VAL A 572 17.46 13.16 27.94
CA VAL A 572 16.93 12.96 26.60
C VAL A 572 16.38 11.55 26.54
N SER A 573 15.30 11.32 25.85
CA SER A 573 14.67 10.01 25.71
C SER A 573 14.30 9.69 24.27
N GLY A 574 14.22 8.40 23.96
CA GLY A 574 13.77 7.94 22.65
C GLY A 574 12.39 7.29 22.75
N ILE A 575 11.45 7.84 22.02
CA ILE A 575 10.07 7.37 22.00
C ILE A 575 9.68 6.68 20.70
N TYR A 576 8.68 5.82 20.73
CA TYR A 576 8.06 5.25 19.56
C TYR A 576 6.58 5.65 19.50
N MET A 577 6.14 6.11 18.33
CA MET A 577 4.73 6.21 18.01
C MET A 577 4.26 4.86 17.49
N MET A 578 3.39 4.20 18.26
CA MET A 578 2.81 2.89 17.97
C MET A 578 1.44 3.09 17.36
N VAL A 579 1.29 2.82 16.08
CA VAL A 579 0.01 2.97 15.38
C VAL A 579 -0.66 1.60 15.23
N LEU A 580 -1.83 1.48 15.84
CA LEU A 580 -2.73 0.34 15.74
C LEU A 580 -3.92 0.69 14.84
N PRO A 581 -4.75 -0.28 14.42
CA PRO A 581 -5.88 -0.03 13.52
C PRO A 581 -6.88 1.03 14.02
N GLN A 582 -7.03 1.18 15.34
CA GLN A 582 -8.00 2.11 15.94
C GLN A 582 -7.36 3.25 16.75
N ASP A 583 -6.13 3.08 17.24
CA ASP A 583 -5.50 3.94 18.22
C ASP A 583 -4.04 4.24 17.91
N VAL A 584 -3.56 5.37 18.42
CA VAL A 584 -2.15 5.76 18.40
C VAL A 584 -1.65 5.90 19.82
N PHE A 585 -0.54 5.22 20.14
CA PHE A 585 0.12 5.30 21.42
C PHE A 585 1.56 5.81 21.31
N PHE A 586 2.07 6.44 22.35
CA PHE A 586 3.46 6.85 22.46
C PHE A 586 4.12 6.09 23.61
N PHE A 587 5.17 5.33 23.30
CA PHE A 587 5.90 4.51 24.27
C PHE A 587 7.24 5.17 24.59
N ALA A 588 7.56 5.36 25.87
CA ALA A 588 8.79 5.98 26.35
C ALA A 588 9.30 5.35 27.67
N ASP A 589 10.59 5.28 27.93
CA ASP A 589 11.73 5.46 27.04
C ASP A 589 12.11 4.13 26.42
N CYS A 590 12.31 4.10 25.11
CA CYS A 590 12.56 2.85 24.40
C CYS A 590 14.04 2.67 23.98
N THR A 591 14.93 3.68 24.17
CA THR A 591 16.27 3.65 23.57
C THR A 591 17.42 4.22 24.42
N MET A 592 17.15 5.05 25.45
CA MET A 592 18.19 5.86 26.10
C MET A 592 18.45 5.51 27.56
N ASN A 593 17.42 5.51 28.41
CA ASN A 593 17.60 5.43 29.86
C ASN A 593 17.35 4.01 30.37
N ILE A 594 18.42 3.29 30.74
CA ILE A 594 18.36 1.87 31.09
C ILE A 594 17.53 1.64 32.35
N ASP A 595 17.90 2.26 33.48
CA ASP A 595 17.21 2.17 34.76
C ASP A 595 17.00 3.57 35.33
N PRO A 596 15.95 4.29 34.88
CA PRO A 596 15.68 5.65 35.31
C PRO A 596 15.18 5.67 36.76
N ASP A 597 15.63 6.65 37.54
CA ASP A 597 15.08 6.97 38.86
C ASP A 597 13.74 7.73 38.72
N ALA A 598 13.14 8.12 39.86
CA ALA A 598 11.85 8.81 39.86
C ALA A 598 11.93 10.21 39.17
N GLU A 599 13.03 10.94 39.35
CA GLU A 599 13.25 12.23 38.70
C GLU A 599 13.39 12.08 37.19
N THR A 600 14.14 11.08 36.75
CA THR A 600 14.33 10.77 35.33
C THR A 600 13.03 10.31 34.68
N LEU A 601 12.25 9.44 35.36
CA LEU A 601 10.92 9.02 34.88
C LEU A 601 9.95 10.19 34.73
N ALA A 602 9.92 11.11 35.71
CA ALA A 602 9.11 12.32 35.62
C ALA A 602 9.54 13.20 34.44
N ALA A 603 10.86 13.36 34.21
CA ALA A 603 11.38 14.11 33.09
C ALA A 603 11.05 13.47 31.73
N ILE A 604 11.11 12.13 31.61
CA ILE A 604 10.70 11.38 30.41
C ILE A 604 9.23 11.63 30.11
N ALA A 605 8.36 11.51 31.13
CA ALA A 605 6.93 11.73 30.98
C ALA A 605 6.57 13.14 30.52
N SER A 606 7.12 14.16 31.18
CA SER A 606 6.97 15.57 30.82
C SER A 606 7.40 15.85 29.38
N THR A 607 8.59 15.39 29.00
CA THR A 607 9.14 15.64 27.66
C THR A 607 8.35 14.90 26.57
N THR A 608 7.92 13.67 26.86
CA THR A 608 7.06 12.90 25.93
C THR A 608 5.70 13.56 25.76
N ALA A 609 5.09 14.01 26.83
CA ALA A 609 3.79 14.71 26.80
C ALA A 609 3.87 16.01 26.00
N GLU A 610 4.93 16.79 26.18
CA GLU A 610 5.16 18.01 25.41
C GLU A 610 5.31 17.73 23.91
N PHE A 611 6.05 16.68 23.54
CA PHE A 611 6.18 16.28 22.14
C PHE A 611 4.84 15.86 21.55
N VAL A 612 4.05 15.05 22.26
CA VAL A 612 2.72 14.61 21.83
C VAL A 612 1.77 15.81 21.67
N TRP A 613 1.87 16.79 22.54
CA TRP A 613 1.11 18.04 22.44
C TRP A 613 1.47 18.83 21.17
N ARG A 614 2.76 18.91 20.83
CA ARG A 614 3.24 19.54 19.56
C ARG A 614 2.70 18.84 18.31
N LEU A 615 2.40 17.57 18.38
CA LEU A 615 1.71 16.86 17.30
C LEU A 615 0.19 17.16 17.21
N GLY A 616 -0.34 18.09 18.05
CA GLY A 616 -1.77 18.41 18.11
C GLY A 616 -2.60 17.35 18.83
N ILE A 617 -1.99 16.45 19.60
CA ILE A 617 -2.64 15.36 20.30
C ILE A 617 -2.62 15.65 21.79
N GLU A 618 -3.80 15.61 22.46
CA GLU A 618 -3.88 15.77 23.93
C GLU A 618 -3.22 14.57 24.63
N PRO A 619 -2.12 14.77 25.40
CA PRO A 619 -1.44 13.66 26.07
C PRO A 619 -2.22 13.22 27.32
N ARG A 620 -2.49 11.93 27.43
CA ARG A 620 -2.99 11.24 28.61
C ARG A 620 -1.95 10.22 29.03
N VAL A 621 -1.20 10.57 30.09
CA VAL A 621 0.03 9.87 30.47
C VAL A 621 -0.24 8.83 31.56
N ALA A 622 0.08 7.57 31.28
CA ALA A 622 0.08 6.50 32.27
C ALA A 622 1.50 6.12 32.65
N MET A 623 1.82 6.19 33.94
CA MET A 623 3.10 5.74 34.51
C MET A 623 2.98 4.25 34.87
N LEU A 624 3.60 3.39 34.05
CA LEU A 624 3.39 1.95 34.07
C LEU A 624 4.20 1.22 35.14
N SER A 625 3.57 0.21 35.73
CA SER A 625 4.19 -0.73 36.68
C SER A 625 3.44 -2.08 36.67
N PHE A 626 3.95 -3.06 37.40
CA PHE A 626 3.23 -4.29 37.73
C PHE A 626 2.22 -4.12 38.87
N SER A 627 2.11 -2.93 39.47
CA SER A 627 1.25 -2.55 40.59
C SER A 627 0.24 -1.51 40.16
N ASN A 628 -0.95 -1.49 40.76
CA ASN A 628 -1.94 -0.44 40.61
C ASN A 628 -2.08 0.36 41.93
N PHE A 629 -1.77 1.67 41.90
CA PHE A 629 -2.04 2.65 42.94
C PHE A 629 -1.65 2.18 44.39
N GLY A 630 -0.45 1.61 44.53
CA GLY A 630 0.06 1.16 45.82
C GLY A 630 -0.33 -0.26 46.23
N SER A 631 -0.93 -1.05 45.34
CA SER A 631 -1.30 -2.43 45.62
C SER A 631 -0.12 -3.34 45.98
N VAL A 632 1.11 -3.00 45.54
CA VAL A 632 2.33 -3.75 45.86
C VAL A 632 3.40 -2.81 46.41
N PRO A 633 3.85 -3.00 47.70
CA PRO A 633 4.83 -2.11 48.32
C PRO A 633 6.27 -2.50 47.97
N GLN A 634 6.62 -2.51 46.72
CA GLN A 634 7.98 -2.81 46.22
C GLN A 634 8.69 -1.55 45.71
N ALA A 635 10.01 -1.52 45.77
CA ALA A 635 10.82 -0.36 45.38
C ALA A 635 10.58 0.07 43.92
N GLY A 636 10.40 -0.89 43.01
CA GLY A 636 10.11 -0.60 41.59
C GLY A 636 8.77 0.11 41.37
N ALA A 637 7.73 -0.27 42.13
CA ALA A 637 6.42 0.41 42.10
C ALA A 637 6.48 1.77 42.81
N ALA A 638 7.20 1.86 43.94
CA ALA A 638 7.41 3.11 44.68
C ALA A 638 8.16 4.14 43.84
N LYS A 639 9.15 3.74 43.04
CA LYS A 639 9.87 4.58 42.10
C LYS A 639 8.90 5.30 41.15
N VAL A 640 7.99 4.56 40.54
CA VAL A 640 7.01 5.09 39.58
C VAL A 640 6.01 6.02 40.27
N ARG A 641 5.50 5.63 41.46
CA ARG A 641 4.60 6.45 42.28
C ARG A 641 5.23 7.78 42.67
N ASN A 642 6.52 7.78 43.04
CA ASN A 642 7.26 8.99 43.35
C ASN A 642 7.40 9.92 42.12
N ALA A 643 7.59 9.34 40.93
CA ALA A 643 7.61 10.10 39.68
C ALA A 643 6.25 10.78 39.40
N VAL A 644 5.13 10.09 39.65
CA VAL A 644 3.78 10.68 39.55
C VAL A 644 3.60 11.85 40.52
N ALA A 645 4.05 11.68 41.77
CA ALA A 645 3.97 12.75 42.77
C ALA A 645 4.76 14.01 42.33
N LEU A 646 5.96 13.82 41.79
CA LEU A 646 6.76 14.91 41.24
C LEU A 646 6.07 15.63 40.07
N LEU A 647 5.41 14.88 39.17
CA LEU A 647 4.66 15.45 38.03
C LEU A 647 3.44 16.23 38.52
N HIS A 648 2.70 15.70 39.49
CA HIS A 648 1.55 16.41 40.05
C HIS A 648 1.94 17.72 40.74
N GLU A 649 3.12 17.80 41.35
CA GLU A 649 3.66 19.01 41.97
C GLU A 649 4.13 20.03 40.93
N ARG A 650 4.88 19.56 39.91
CA ARG A 650 5.54 20.43 38.92
C ARG A 650 4.64 20.85 37.77
N GLU A 651 3.76 19.96 37.35
CA GLU A 651 2.90 20.11 36.17
C GLU A 651 1.44 19.72 36.49
N PRO A 652 0.75 20.46 37.34
CA PRO A 652 -0.59 20.09 37.84
C PRO A 652 -1.67 20.05 36.74
N SER A 653 -1.43 20.67 35.60
CA SER A 653 -2.33 20.64 34.43
C SER A 653 -2.16 19.40 33.55
N LEU A 654 -1.05 18.65 33.69
CA LEU A 654 -0.79 17.47 32.89
C LEU A 654 -1.73 16.33 33.33
N GLN A 655 -2.43 15.72 32.40
CA GLN A 655 -3.20 14.51 32.65
C GLN A 655 -2.26 13.31 32.82
N VAL A 656 -1.78 13.09 34.02
CA VAL A 656 -0.87 11.98 34.37
C VAL A 656 -1.35 11.28 35.61
N ASP A 657 -1.25 9.93 35.61
CA ASP A 657 -1.53 9.13 36.80
C ASP A 657 -0.78 7.80 36.82
N GLY A 658 -0.78 7.13 37.97
CA GLY A 658 -0.09 5.83 38.22
C GLY A 658 0.44 5.75 39.65
N GLU A 659 1.17 4.74 40.04
CA GLU A 659 1.58 3.63 39.15
C GLU A 659 0.38 2.77 38.78
N MET A 660 0.33 2.28 37.54
CA MET A 660 -0.74 1.39 37.10
C MET A 660 -0.25 0.31 36.12
N GLN A 661 -0.97 -0.80 36.05
CA GLN A 661 -0.75 -1.86 35.07
C GLN A 661 -1.19 -1.41 33.68
N ALA A 662 -0.61 -2.03 32.64
CA ALA A 662 -0.85 -1.65 31.26
C ALA A 662 -2.33 -1.81 30.83
N ASP A 663 -3.01 -2.86 31.26
CA ASP A 663 -4.45 -3.06 31.01
C ASP A 663 -5.32 -1.99 31.69
N THR A 664 -4.97 -1.57 32.90
CA THR A 664 -5.63 -0.46 33.59
C THR A 664 -5.44 0.85 32.83
N ALA A 665 -4.25 1.08 32.25
CA ALA A 665 -3.93 2.28 31.49
C ALA A 665 -4.72 2.39 30.18
N VAL A 666 -4.84 1.30 29.41
CA VAL A 666 -5.38 1.34 28.05
C VAL A 666 -6.87 0.95 27.95
N VAL A 667 -7.44 0.35 29.00
CA VAL A 667 -8.85 -0.01 29.02
C VAL A 667 -9.64 0.93 29.94
N SER A 668 -10.23 1.96 29.34
CA SER A 668 -10.98 3.00 30.07
C SER A 668 -11.99 2.45 31.08
N SER A 669 -12.68 1.35 30.78
CA SER A 669 -13.65 0.73 31.65
C SER A 669 -13.06 0.11 32.94
N ILE A 670 -11.80 -0.39 32.87
CA ILE A 670 -11.07 -0.89 34.05
C ILE A 670 -10.70 0.29 34.92
N LEU A 671 -10.11 1.33 34.36
CA LEU A 671 -9.70 2.53 35.07
C LEU A 671 -10.90 3.18 35.79
N THR A 672 -11.97 3.49 35.09
CA THR A 672 -13.10 4.25 35.61
C THR A 672 -13.95 3.47 36.59
N LYS A 673 -14.14 2.16 36.43
CA LYS A 673 -14.96 1.33 37.33
C LYS A 673 -14.23 0.90 38.58
N THR A 674 -12.95 0.52 38.43
CA THR A 674 -12.18 -0.02 39.55
C THR A 674 -11.46 1.07 40.36
N TYR A 675 -11.02 2.14 39.65
CA TYR A 675 -10.25 3.24 40.25
C TYR A 675 -10.90 4.62 39.99
N PRO A 676 -12.13 4.90 40.48
CA PRO A 676 -12.84 6.14 40.18
C PRO A 676 -12.15 7.40 40.70
N PHE A 677 -11.14 7.26 41.55
CA PHE A 677 -10.31 8.34 42.07
C PHE A 677 -9.17 8.73 41.08
N ALA A 678 -8.94 7.95 40.03
CA ALA A 678 -7.88 8.22 39.10
C ALA A 678 -8.02 9.59 38.42
N LYS A 679 -6.93 10.31 38.25
CA LYS A 679 -6.89 11.64 37.62
C LYS A 679 -6.98 11.57 36.11
N LEU A 680 -6.59 10.45 35.51
CA LEU A 680 -6.68 10.20 34.06
C LEU A 680 -8.15 10.13 33.61
N ARG A 681 -8.51 10.93 32.61
CA ARG A 681 -9.86 10.96 32.03
C ARG A 681 -9.91 10.12 30.77
N GLY A 682 -10.16 8.82 30.90
CA GLY A 682 -10.22 7.86 29.79
C GLY A 682 -8.94 7.05 29.63
N ALA A 683 -8.82 6.31 28.53
CA ALA A 683 -7.64 5.51 28.23
C ALA A 683 -6.41 6.40 27.98
N ALA A 684 -5.25 5.98 28.46
CA ALA A 684 -3.98 6.64 28.18
C ALA A 684 -3.60 6.47 26.69
N ASN A 685 -2.91 7.47 26.14
CA ASN A 685 -2.25 7.41 24.84
C ASN A 685 -0.73 7.58 24.93
N VAL A 686 -0.20 7.94 26.10
CA VAL A 686 1.23 8.03 26.40
C VAL A 686 1.54 7.04 27.52
N LEU A 687 2.40 6.08 27.25
CA LEU A 687 2.77 5.00 28.16
C LEU A 687 4.25 5.12 28.55
N ILE A 688 4.51 5.43 29.83
CA ILE A 688 5.85 5.57 30.36
C ILE A 688 6.23 4.28 31.11
N PHE A 689 7.25 3.62 30.61
CA PHE A 689 7.72 2.34 31.14
C PHE A 689 8.73 2.53 32.26
N PRO A 690 8.78 1.61 33.25
CA PRO A 690 9.65 1.76 34.43
C PRO A 690 11.14 1.58 34.13
N GLY A 691 11.51 1.16 32.94
CA GLY A 691 12.86 0.98 32.47
C GLY A 691 12.94 0.51 31.03
N LEU A 692 14.14 0.58 30.46
CA LEU A 692 14.39 0.35 29.04
C LEU A 692 13.97 -1.05 28.58
N ASP A 693 14.28 -2.10 29.32
CA ASP A 693 13.93 -3.48 28.96
C ASP A 693 12.41 -3.64 28.75
N ALA A 694 11.61 -3.10 29.69
CA ALA A 694 10.17 -3.19 29.62
C ALA A 694 9.63 -2.50 28.35
N ALA A 695 10.10 -1.29 28.04
CA ALA A 695 9.67 -0.54 26.88
C ALA A 695 10.11 -1.20 25.56
N ASN A 696 11.40 -1.61 25.49
CA ASN A 696 11.98 -2.20 24.28
C ASN A 696 11.32 -3.53 23.92
N ILE A 697 11.08 -4.39 24.91
CA ILE A 697 10.38 -5.66 24.72
C ILE A 697 8.93 -5.40 24.28
N ALA A 698 8.22 -4.49 24.98
CA ALA A 698 6.82 -4.22 24.72
C ALA A 698 6.58 -3.71 23.28
N TYR A 699 7.33 -2.69 22.82
CA TYR A 699 7.10 -2.16 21.48
C TYR A 699 7.44 -3.17 20.39
N LYS A 700 8.51 -3.97 20.56
CA LYS A 700 8.90 -5.01 19.59
C LYS A 700 7.88 -6.14 19.50
N LEU A 701 7.35 -6.61 20.65
CA LEU A 701 6.30 -7.63 20.66
C LEU A 701 5.00 -7.10 20.04
N LEU A 702 4.60 -5.86 20.35
CA LEU A 702 3.40 -5.27 19.79
C LEU A 702 3.54 -5.04 18.28
N ASN A 703 4.71 -4.61 17.81
CA ASN A 703 5.01 -4.47 16.38
C ASN A 703 4.97 -5.82 15.65
N ARG A 704 5.63 -6.87 16.20
CA ARG A 704 5.77 -8.16 15.50
C ARG A 704 4.59 -9.10 15.66
N LEU A 705 3.92 -9.10 16.81
CA LEU A 705 2.81 -9.99 17.14
C LEU A 705 1.47 -9.29 17.18
N GLY A 706 1.43 -8.01 17.54
CA GLY A 706 0.20 -7.22 17.67
C GLY A 706 -0.22 -6.47 16.42
N GLY A 707 0.57 -6.54 15.34
CA GLY A 707 0.27 -5.85 14.09
C GLY A 707 0.35 -4.31 14.16
N ALA A 708 0.93 -3.75 15.24
CA ALA A 708 1.16 -2.32 15.34
C ALA A 708 2.31 -1.89 14.44
N GLN A 709 2.20 -0.75 13.77
CA GLN A 709 3.32 -0.11 13.08
C GLN A 709 4.04 0.81 14.07
N ALA A 710 5.37 0.60 14.24
CA ALA A 710 6.22 1.42 15.10
C ALA A 710 6.93 2.48 14.27
N ILE A 711 6.71 3.77 14.56
CA ILE A 711 7.40 4.91 13.93
C ILE A 711 8.36 5.50 14.95
N GLY A 712 9.63 5.54 14.60
CA GLY A 712 10.70 5.98 15.50
C GLY A 712 12.00 5.20 15.30
N PRO A 713 12.99 5.38 16.19
CA PRO A 713 12.91 6.15 17.44
C PRO A 713 12.95 7.67 17.22
N ILE A 714 12.09 8.36 17.92
CA ILE A 714 12.00 9.83 17.94
C ILE A 714 12.76 10.32 19.18
N LEU A 715 13.81 11.09 18.98
CA LEU A 715 14.63 11.58 20.08
C LEU A 715 14.04 12.90 20.63
N VAL A 716 13.60 12.91 21.88
CA VAL A 716 12.95 14.06 22.52
C VAL A 716 13.78 14.61 23.68
N GLY A 717 13.59 15.90 23.99
CA GLY A 717 14.34 16.60 25.03
C GLY A 717 15.66 17.22 24.53
N MET A 718 15.92 17.18 23.24
CA MET A 718 17.05 17.88 22.61
C MET A 718 16.77 19.38 22.49
N ALA A 719 17.84 20.22 22.48
CA ALA A 719 17.70 21.67 22.28
C ALA A 719 17.29 22.09 20.86
N ARG A 720 17.42 21.20 19.89
CA ARG A 720 16.94 21.32 18.50
C ARG A 720 16.49 19.93 18.01
N PRO A 721 15.55 19.82 17.09
CA PRO A 721 15.09 18.54 16.58
C PRO A 721 16.21 17.76 15.87
N VAL A 722 16.60 16.65 16.47
CA VAL A 722 17.53 15.67 15.88
C VAL A 722 16.92 14.30 16.11
N HIS A 723 16.64 13.58 15.02
CA HIS A 723 16.10 12.24 15.12
C HIS A 723 17.04 11.22 14.47
N VAL A 724 17.09 10.04 15.06
CA VAL A 724 18.04 9.00 14.66
C VAL A 724 17.29 7.76 14.19
N LEU A 725 17.49 7.41 12.93
CA LEU A 725 16.90 6.24 12.29
C LEU A 725 17.42 4.92 12.90
N GLN A 726 16.69 3.84 12.68
CA GLN A 726 17.28 2.51 12.81
C GLN A 726 18.13 2.21 11.57
N ARG A 727 19.25 1.54 11.78
CA ARG A 727 20.12 1.14 10.68
C ARG A 727 19.36 0.25 9.68
N GLY A 728 19.45 0.60 8.40
CA GLY A 728 18.73 -0.07 7.33
C GLY A 728 17.25 0.35 7.21
N ALA A 729 16.91 1.54 7.75
CA ALA A 729 15.59 2.14 7.57
C ALA A 729 15.23 2.26 6.08
N ASP A 730 13.98 1.99 5.76
CA ASP A 730 13.47 2.15 4.42
C ASP A 730 13.01 3.59 4.12
N VAL A 731 12.64 3.84 2.86
CA VAL A 731 12.22 5.17 2.41
C VAL A 731 11.01 5.68 3.20
N ASP A 732 10.01 4.83 3.44
CA ASP A 732 8.80 5.21 4.19
C ASP A 732 9.14 5.55 5.66
N GLU A 733 10.05 4.79 6.29
CA GLU A 733 10.51 5.06 7.66
C GLU A 733 11.28 6.38 7.73
N ILE A 734 12.14 6.68 6.73
CA ILE A 734 12.90 7.94 6.63
C ILE A 734 11.95 9.12 6.43
N VAL A 735 11.00 9.02 5.49
CA VAL A 735 9.99 10.07 5.23
C VAL A 735 9.16 10.33 6.48
N ASN A 736 8.64 9.29 7.12
CA ASN A 736 7.84 9.43 8.33
C ASN A 736 8.62 10.14 9.46
N LEU A 737 9.88 9.76 9.67
CA LEU A 737 10.69 10.38 10.71
C LEU A 737 11.04 11.84 10.36
N ALA A 738 11.29 12.15 9.09
CA ALA A 738 11.53 13.50 8.61
C ALA A 738 10.30 14.41 8.75
N VAL A 739 9.10 13.91 8.45
CA VAL A 739 7.84 14.62 8.68
C VAL A 739 7.66 14.93 10.17
N LEU A 740 7.90 13.97 11.06
CA LEU A 740 7.84 14.22 12.51
C LEU A 740 8.89 15.23 12.97
N ALA A 741 10.10 15.19 12.39
CA ALA A 741 11.15 16.18 12.65
C ALA A 741 10.74 17.59 12.19
N ALA A 742 10.06 17.69 11.06
CA ALA A 742 9.55 18.96 10.54
C ALA A 742 8.44 19.54 11.43
N VAL A 743 7.50 18.72 11.90
CA VAL A 743 6.46 19.15 12.86
C VAL A 743 7.09 19.61 14.17
N ASP A 744 8.04 18.83 14.72
CA ASP A 744 8.77 19.21 15.95
C ASP A 744 9.52 20.53 15.79
N ALA A 745 10.15 20.76 14.63
CA ALA A 745 10.88 22.00 14.33
C ALA A 745 9.94 23.22 14.23
N ARG A 746 8.84 23.09 13.52
CA ARG A 746 7.85 24.17 13.33
C ARG A 746 7.27 24.63 14.66
N GLU A 747 6.82 23.70 15.47
CA GLU A 747 6.22 24.02 16.78
C GLU A 747 7.27 24.57 17.78
N THR A 748 8.54 24.16 17.66
CA THR A 748 9.62 24.69 18.51
C THR A 748 9.98 26.15 18.15
N LYS A 749 9.77 26.60 16.91
CA LYS A 749 9.96 27.99 16.49
C LYS A 749 8.82 28.92 16.93
N GLY A 750 7.61 28.39 17.08
CA GLY A 750 6.41 29.14 17.45
C GLY A 750 6.32 29.50 18.94
N HIS A 751 7.21 28.93 19.74
CA HIS A 751 7.34 29.19 21.18
C HIS A 751 8.71 29.76 21.52
#